data_77cf4a6f21e587fd8518b5ae8072ca87
#
_entry.id   77cf4a6f21e587fd8518b5ae8072ca87
#
_cell.length_a   1.000
_cell.length_b   1.000
_cell.length_c   1.000
_cell.angle_alpha   90.00
_cell.angle_beta   90.00
_cell.angle_gamma   90.00
#
_symmetry.space_group_name_H-M   'P 1'
#
loop_
_entity.id
_entity.type
_entity.pdbx_description
1 polymer ?
#
loop_
_entity_poly.entity_id
_entity_poly.type
_entity_poly.pdbx_seq_one_letter_code
_entity_poly.pdbx_strand_id
1 'polypeptide(L)'
;MSMIKVEINEEETHEYASGISAGEVLDNVYGKRYGAVAAVVDGIERDMSFILDSNCKVDPILGESDEGLYILRHSCAHLLAQAVVEMFPDAKPTIGPPIDHGFYYDFHMSPIGDSELKELEKRMNKLVKANIKIEREEHENNILREMFSDNKFKIEIMDDKIGHDIGSSAYRQGEFVDLCKGPHVPSTSHLRWFKLTSTSQAYWRADRNREPLTRIYGMCYATKDGLKERQRQIEEAAKRDHKKIGKEMELYMIDELIGKGLPVWLPNGEILRSEIEKYALETEESYGYQRVTTPALAKQELFECSGHLPHYSDGMYPPMEMDDGTYYLKAMNCPMHHLVYRNKKRSYRELPFRIAEYGTCYRNEMSGALAGLLRVRMLSMNDAHIYCTLDQVGQEVANNIKMVQDYYSKFGFENYHFRLSLWDPENTDKYIEQPENWASTQNHLREILDELKVPYVEAIGEAAFYGPKIDIQFTTALGREESMSTIQLDFAAKERFELSYKDENGDENGEVFVIHRAPLSTHERFVAFLTEHWAGNFPTWLSPVQVQIITISEKQKKYASKVASMLKEEKIRVSVDDSDATIGKKIRMHRKMRPAYMLILGEDEEKENTVSIRIDRKGDSRSGDQCNGMPLEQFITELTIEVNSRSRKLSLVTKED
;
A
#
# COMPACT_ATOMS: atom_id res chain seq x y z
N MET A 1 19.99 -10.49 52.13
CA MET A 1 19.76 -10.36 50.70
C MET A 1 20.67 -9.24 50.20
N SER A 2 21.40 -9.44 49.12
CA SER A 2 22.21 -8.37 48.50
C SER A 2 21.28 -7.28 47.97
N MET A 3 21.71 -6.02 48.14
CA MET A 3 20.99 -4.88 47.53
C MET A 3 21.52 -4.67 46.11
N ILE A 4 20.64 -4.37 45.21
CA ILE A 4 20.95 -4.02 43.82
C ILE A 4 20.46 -2.60 43.52
N LYS A 5 21.17 -1.92 42.63
CA LYS A 5 20.79 -0.58 42.12
C LYS A 5 20.09 -0.74 40.79
N VAL A 6 18.90 -0.17 40.68
CA VAL A 6 18.10 -0.17 39.47
C VAL A 6 17.93 1.27 38.97
N GLU A 7 18.45 1.55 37.81
CA GLU A 7 18.31 2.81 37.11
C GLU A 7 17.02 2.82 36.28
N ILE A 8 16.25 3.91 36.34
CA ILE A 8 14.99 4.07 35.64
C ILE A 8 15.00 5.41 34.89
N ASN A 9 14.74 5.39 33.57
CA ASN A 9 14.68 6.59 32.72
C ASN A 9 15.90 7.53 32.80
N GLU A 10 17.13 7.01 32.97
CA GLU A 10 18.39 7.80 32.99
C GLU A 10 18.49 8.87 34.11
N GLU A 11 17.46 9.05 34.93
CA GLU A 11 17.39 10.13 35.92
C GLU A 11 17.26 9.65 37.36
N GLU A 12 16.72 8.46 37.62
CA GLU A 12 16.43 7.95 38.96
C GLU A 12 17.07 6.60 39.21
N THR A 13 17.81 6.48 40.30
CA THR A 13 18.37 5.22 40.77
C THR A 13 17.74 4.83 42.14
N HIS A 14 17.16 3.63 42.16
CA HIS A 14 16.53 3.07 43.34
C HIS A 14 17.29 1.82 43.84
N GLU A 15 17.27 1.58 45.17
CA GLU A 15 17.87 0.39 45.76
C GLU A 15 16.80 -0.62 46.14
N TYR A 16 16.94 -1.87 45.67
CA TYR A 16 16.03 -2.97 45.94
C TYR A 16 16.80 -4.21 46.44
N ALA A 17 16.08 -5.10 47.09
CA ALA A 17 16.64 -6.42 47.40
C ALA A 17 16.78 -7.24 46.11
N SER A 18 17.93 -7.94 45.93
CA SER A 18 18.12 -8.89 44.84
C SER A 18 17.01 -9.95 44.84
N GLY A 19 16.51 -10.32 43.68
CA GLY A 19 15.37 -11.22 43.48
C GLY A 19 14.03 -10.53 43.31
N ILE A 20 14.00 -9.19 43.22
CA ILE A 20 12.80 -8.43 42.86
C ILE A 20 12.51 -8.58 41.35
N SER A 21 11.23 -8.60 40.94
CA SER A 21 10.90 -8.62 39.51
C SER A 21 10.91 -7.22 38.88
N ALA A 22 11.16 -7.15 37.58
CA ALA A 22 11.10 -5.90 36.83
C ALA A 22 9.73 -5.23 36.99
N GLY A 23 8.65 -6.00 36.98
CA GLY A 23 7.30 -5.49 37.19
C GLY A 23 7.08 -4.87 38.57
N GLU A 24 7.60 -5.47 39.65
CA GLU A 24 7.51 -4.90 41.01
C GLU A 24 8.28 -3.59 41.12
N VAL A 25 9.45 -3.49 40.49
CA VAL A 25 10.21 -2.24 40.44
C VAL A 25 9.39 -1.14 39.74
N LEU A 26 8.87 -1.42 38.56
CA LEU A 26 8.09 -0.47 37.77
C LEU A 26 6.76 -0.10 38.47
N ASP A 27 6.09 -1.06 39.12
CA ASP A 27 4.87 -0.83 39.93
C ASP A 27 5.13 0.09 41.13
N ASN A 28 6.32 -0.01 41.73
CA ASN A 28 6.71 0.83 42.86
C ASN A 28 6.95 2.29 42.42
N VAL A 29 7.51 2.51 41.24
CA VAL A 29 7.83 3.84 40.71
C VAL A 29 6.61 4.51 40.09
N TYR A 30 5.91 3.82 39.19
CA TYR A 30 4.81 4.39 38.39
C TYR A 30 3.40 4.06 38.92
N GLY A 31 3.29 3.11 39.84
CA GLY A 31 2.01 2.59 40.34
C GLY A 31 1.38 1.54 39.41
N LYS A 32 0.58 0.65 39.99
CA LYS A 32 0.03 -0.55 39.33
C LYS A 32 -0.86 -0.33 38.07
N ARG A 33 -1.17 0.89 37.71
CA ARG A 33 -2.09 1.22 36.61
C ARG A 33 -1.46 2.06 35.50
N TYR A 34 -0.15 2.13 35.46
CA TYR A 34 0.54 2.98 34.46
C TYR A 34 0.58 2.39 33.05
N GLY A 35 0.13 1.15 32.85
CA GLY A 35 -0.14 0.58 31.52
C GLY A 35 1.02 -0.15 30.85
N ALA A 36 2.11 -0.46 31.59
CA ALA A 36 3.17 -1.29 31.04
C ALA A 36 2.72 -2.75 30.86
N VAL A 37 3.18 -3.35 29.79
CA VAL A 37 2.90 -4.74 29.40
C VAL A 37 4.15 -5.63 29.47
N ALA A 38 5.34 -5.02 29.42
CA ALA A 38 6.65 -5.65 29.54
C ALA A 38 7.68 -4.61 29.99
N ALA A 39 8.95 -5.01 30.13
CA ALA A 39 10.06 -4.14 30.49
C ALA A 39 11.25 -4.30 29.54
N VAL A 40 12.06 -3.24 29.38
CA VAL A 40 13.40 -3.33 28.81
C VAL A 40 14.39 -3.39 29.97
N VAL A 41 15.17 -4.45 30.05
CA VAL A 41 16.22 -4.61 31.07
C VAL A 41 17.56 -4.66 30.34
N ASP A 42 18.42 -3.66 30.62
CA ASP A 42 19.73 -3.50 29.96
C ASP A 42 19.64 -3.59 28.39
N GLY A 43 18.64 -2.94 27.82
CA GLY A 43 18.41 -2.90 26.36
C GLY A 43 17.73 -4.16 25.78
N ILE A 44 17.33 -5.12 26.62
CA ILE A 44 16.66 -6.35 26.17
C ILE A 44 15.22 -6.39 26.68
N GLU A 45 14.27 -6.64 25.79
CA GLU A 45 12.86 -6.83 26.14
C GLU A 45 12.66 -8.08 27.02
N ARG A 46 11.97 -7.92 28.15
CA ARG A 46 11.71 -8.95 29.14
C ARG A 46 10.27 -8.92 29.63
N ASP A 47 9.80 -10.08 30.11
CA ASP A 47 8.53 -10.16 30.81
C ASP A 47 8.57 -9.34 32.12
N MET A 48 7.43 -8.84 32.53
CA MET A 48 7.30 -8.16 33.83
C MET A 48 7.71 -9.05 35.03
N SER A 49 7.65 -10.36 34.86
CA SER A 49 8.07 -11.35 35.87
C SER A 49 9.60 -11.61 35.92
N PHE A 50 10.38 -10.99 35.03
CA PHE A 50 11.81 -11.18 34.96
C PHE A 50 12.48 -10.74 36.28
N ILE A 51 13.32 -11.63 36.87
CA ILE A 51 13.96 -11.41 38.15
C ILE A 51 15.27 -10.63 37.97
N LEU A 52 15.48 -9.62 38.82
CA LEU A 52 16.65 -8.76 38.82
C LEU A 52 17.59 -9.19 39.92
N ASP A 53 18.76 -9.73 39.55
CA ASP A 53 19.76 -10.25 40.50
C ASP A 53 21.04 -9.40 40.61
N SER A 54 21.20 -8.40 39.74
CA SER A 54 22.33 -7.49 39.65
C SER A 54 21.89 -6.06 39.36
N ASN A 55 22.83 -5.10 39.49
CA ASN A 55 22.58 -3.73 39.06
C ASN A 55 22.20 -3.71 37.56
N CYS A 56 21.15 -2.99 37.20
CA CYS A 56 20.62 -2.94 35.85
C CYS A 56 19.84 -1.65 35.61
N LYS A 57 19.55 -1.38 34.30
CA LYS A 57 18.61 -0.37 33.89
C LYS A 57 17.27 -1.03 33.52
N VAL A 58 16.15 -0.42 33.95
CA VAL A 58 14.82 -0.96 33.69
C VAL A 58 13.91 0.16 33.15
N ASP A 59 13.45 0.04 31.93
CA ASP A 59 12.49 0.96 31.31
C ASP A 59 11.16 0.23 31.02
N PRO A 60 9.98 0.89 31.17
CA PRO A 60 8.70 0.27 30.89
C PRO A 60 8.38 0.21 29.39
N ILE A 61 7.78 -0.89 28.93
CA ILE A 61 7.13 -0.96 27.61
C ILE A 61 5.64 -0.73 27.81
N LEU A 62 5.13 0.41 27.34
CA LEU A 62 3.72 0.76 27.47
C LEU A 62 2.89 0.06 26.40
N GLY A 63 1.68 -0.39 26.75
CA GLY A 63 0.81 -1.12 25.82
C GLY A 63 0.37 -0.33 24.59
N GLU A 64 0.46 1.00 24.60
CA GLU A 64 0.13 1.87 23.46
C GLU A 64 1.35 2.17 22.56
N SER A 65 2.58 1.84 22.96
CA SER A 65 3.75 1.93 22.10
C SER A 65 3.74 0.84 21.02
N ASP A 66 4.55 1.00 19.99
CA ASP A 66 4.64 0.01 18.90
C ASP A 66 5.14 -1.35 19.41
N GLU A 67 6.13 -1.35 20.30
CA GLU A 67 6.65 -2.55 20.98
C GLU A 67 5.58 -3.18 21.89
N GLY A 68 4.86 -2.35 22.65
CA GLY A 68 3.77 -2.82 23.51
C GLY A 68 2.60 -3.41 22.71
N LEU A 69 2.24 -2.81 21.57
CA LEU A 69 1.23 -3.36 20.67
C LEU A 69 1.71 -4.68 20.05
N TYR A 70 3.00 -4.80 19.72
CA TYR A 70 3.58 -6.06 19.25
C TYR A 70 3.41 -7.17 20.28
N ILE A 71 3.77 -6.91 21.55
CA ILE A 71 3.66 -7.86 22.66
C ILE A 71 2.19 -8.24 22.94
N LEU A 72 1.28 -7.26 22.92
CA LEU A 72 -0.16 -7.51 23.09
C LEU A 72 -0.71 -8.42 21.98
N ARG A 73 -0.36 -8.15 20.72
CA ARG A 73 -0.77 -8.97 19.55
C ARG A 73 -0.20 -10.38 19.64
N HIS A 74 1.07 -10.51 19.99
CA HIS A 74 1.74 -11.80 20.20
C HIS A 74 1.04 -12.61 21.30
N SER A 75 0.79 -12.00 22.44
CA SER A 75 0.10 -12.65 23.56
C SER A 75 -1.36 -13.00 23.20
N CYS A 76 -2.01 -12.18 22.40
CA CYS A 76 -3.38 -12.46 21.91
C CYS A 76 -3.42 -13.63 20.93
N ALA A 77 -2.34 -13.85 20.15
CA ALA A 77 -2.20 -15.05 19.32
C ALA A 77 -2.13 -16.33 20.19
N HIS A 78 -1.42 -16.31 21.32
CA HIS A 78 -1.43 -17.42 22.30
C HIS A 78 -2.78 -17.61 22.97
N LEU A 79 -3.48 -16.52 23.30
CA LEU A 79 -4.86 -16.58 23.81
C LEU A 79 -5.82 -17.26 22.82
N LEU A 80 -5.67 -16.97 21.52
CA LEU A 80 -6.40 -17.65 20.45
C LEU A 80 -6.02 -19.13 20.39
N ALA A 81 -4.73 -19.46 20.45
CA ALA A 81 -4.27 -20.84 20.41
C ALA A 81 -4.85 -21.67 21.55
N GLN A 82 -4.85 -21.14 22.77
CA GLN A 82 -5.52 -21.81 23.91
C GLN A 82 -7.00 -22.03 23.63
N ALA A 83 -7.71 -21.00 23.18
CA ALA A 83 -9.15 -21.13 22.90
C ALA A 83 -9.45 -22.17 21.81
N VAL A 84 -8.61 -22.25 20.77
CA VAL A 84 -8.74 -23.25 19.68
C VAL A 84 -8.51 -24.66 20.22
N VAL A 85 -7.43 -24.92 20.97
CA VAL A 85 -7.12 -26.26 21.50
C VAL A 85 -8.20 -26.72 22.48
N GLU A 86 -8.76 -25.82 23.29
CA GLU A 86 -9.86 -26.15 24.21
C GLU A 86 -11.19 -26.47 23.49
N MET A 87 -11.46 -25.83 22.36
CA MET A 87 -12.70 -26.05 21.59
C MET A 87 -12.54 -27.14 20.52
N PHE A 88 -11.33 -27.36 20.03
CA PHE A 88 -10.99 -28.34 19.00
C PHE A 88 -9.76 -29.16 19.45
N PRO A 89 -9.95 -30.20 20.27
CA PRO A 89 -8.82 -30.93 20.87
C PRO A 89 -7.84 -31.58 19.86
N ASP A 90 -8.31 -31.87 18.65
CA ASP A 90 -7.48 -32.44 17.58
C ASP A 90 -6.65 -31.37 16.83
N ALA A 91 -6.92 -30.09 17.03
CA ALA A 91 -6.19 -29.01 16.40
C ALA A 91 -4.73 -28.95 16.89
N LYS A 92 -3.77 -28.87 15.94
CA LYS A 92 -2.36 -28.72 16.27
C LYS A 92 -1.92 -27.29 15.96
N PRO A 93 -1.63 -26.47 16.99
CA PRO A 93 -1.10 -25.12 16.79
C PRO A 93 0.29 -25.18 16.17
N THR A 94 0.54 -24.33 15.17
CA THR A 94 1.82 -24.29 14.48
C THR A 94 2.61 -23.02 14.79
N ILE A 95 2.26 -21.90 14.19
CA ILE A 95 2.93 -20.61 14.36
C ILE A 95 1.91 -19.46 14.40
N GLY A 96 2.13 -18.47 15.27
CA GLY A 96 1.23 -17.33 15.47
C GLY A 96 1.94 -16.01 15.68
N PRO A 97 2.56 -15.41 14.62
CA PRO A 97 3.24 -14.14 14.75
C PRO A 97 2.28 -12.96 14.83
N PRO A 98 2.65 -11.86 15.50
CA PRO A 98 2.02 -10.57 15.31
C PRO A 98 2.30 -10.02 13.92
N ILE A 99 1.40 -9.16 13.46
CA ILE A 99 1.51 -8.40 12.20
C ILE A 99 1.14 -6.93 12.49
N ASP A 100 1.44 -6.01 11.58
CA ASP A 100 1.34 -4.55 11.78
C ASP A 100 0.07 -4.06 12.47
N HIS A 101 -1.07 -4.62 12.14
CA HIS A 101 -2.35 -4.18 12.72
C HIS A 101 -3.13 -5.30 13.39
N GLY A 102 -2.47 -6.42 13.72
CA GLY A 102 -3.15 -7.56 14.31
C GLY A 102 -2.22 -8.73 14.57
N PHE A 103 -2.78 -9.91 14.48
CA PHE A 103 -2.07 -11.18 14.61
C PHE A 103 -2.78 -12.24 13.79
N TYR A 104 -2.12 -13.34 13.53
CA TYR A 104 -2.77 -14.57 13.11
C TYR A 104 -2.18 -15.76 13.85
N TYR A 105 -2.88 -16.88 13.77
CA TYR A 105 -2.34 -18.17 14.18
C TYR A 105 -2.75 -19.26 13.20
N ASP A 106 -1.81 -20.11 12.83
CA ASP A 106 -2.00 -21.23 11.92
C ASP A 106 -2.20 -22.53 12.70
N PHE A 107 -3.22 -23.27 12.30
CA PHE A 107 -3.59 -24.54 12.93
C PHE A 107 -3.72 -25.64 11.88
N HIS A 108 -3.16 -26.80 12.16
CA HIS A 108 -3.50 -27.99 11.40
C HIS A 108 -4.82 -28.53 11.95
N MET A 109 -5.93 -28.15 11.30
CA MET A 109 -7.29 -28.48 11.65
C MET A 109 -8.22 -28.30 10.45
N SER A 110 -9.44 -28.82 10.52
CA SER A 110 -10.47 -28.52 9.51
C SER A 110 -10.81 -27.04 9.45
N PRO A 111 -11.13 -26.49 8.26
CA PRO A 111 -11.60 -25.12 8.14
C PRO A 111 -12.83 -24.84 9.00
N ILE A 112 -12.90 -23.64 9.56
CA ILE A 112 -14.01 -23.17 10.39
C ILE A 112 -14.71 -21.97 9.72
N GLY A 113 -16.00 -21.82 9.99
CA GLY A 113 -16.83 -20.73 9.48
C GLY A 113 -17.03 -19.58 10.48
N ASP A 114 -17.86 -18.62 10.07
CA ASP A 114 -18.15 -17.41 10.88
C ASP A 114 -18.83 -17.72 12.21
N SER A 115 -19.57 -18.82 12.32
CA SER A 115 -20.23 -19.24 13.57
C SER A 115 -19.20 -19.69 14.61
N GLU A 116 -18.27 -20.56 14.20
CA GLU A 116 -17.21 -21.06 15.06
C GLU A 116 -16.25 -19.92 15.44
N LEU A 117 -15.95 -19.00 14.52
CA LEU A 117 -15.13 -17.82 14.81
C LEU A 117 -15.74 -16.96 15.93
N LYS A 118 -17.06 -16.77 15.94
CA LYS A 118 -17.77 -16.05 17.02
C LYS A 118 -17.72 -16.80 18.34
N GLU A 119 -17.83 -18.12 18.33
CA GLU A 119 -17.74 -18.94 19.57
C GLU A 119 -16.30 -18.92 20.12
N LEU A 120 -15.28 -18.96 19.26
CA LEU A 120 -13.89 -18.77 19.67
C LEU A 120 -13.68 -17.40 20.35
N GLU A 121 -14.20 -16.32 19.76
CA GLU A 121 -14.13 -14.98 20.36
C GLU A 121 -14.79 -14.94 21.75
N LYS A 122 -15.92 -15.62 21.93
CA LYS A 122 -16.56 -15.76 23.24
C LYS A 122 -15.70 -16.56 24.22
N ARG A 123 -15.04 -17.65 23.76
CA ARG A 123 -14.14 -18.45 24.59
C ARG A 123 -12.94 -17.62 25.03
N MET A 124 -12.27 -16.91 24.12
CA MET A 124 -11.18 -15.99 24.43
C MET A 124 -11.59 -14.95 25.48
N ASN A 125 -12.78 -14.35 25.36
CA ASN A 125 -13.32 -13.42 26.34
C ASN A 125 -13.50 -14.04 27.75
N LYS A 126 -13.83 -15.33 27.84
CA LYS A 126 -13.90 -16.05 29.13
C LYS A 126 -12.51 -16.23 29.73
N LEU A 127 -11.50 -16.57 28.91
CA LEU A 127 -10.09 -16.68 29.32
C LEU A 127 -9.53 -15.35 29.81
N VAL A 128 -9.86 -14.23 29.14
CA VAL A 128 -9.49 -12.88 29.60
C VAL A 128 -10.07 -12.58 30.98
N LYS A 129 -11.36 -12.89 31.20
CA LYS A 129 -12.03 -12.69 32.49
C LYS A 129 -11.47 -13.57 33.60
N ALA A 130 -10.95 -14.74 33.26
CA ALA A 130 -10.34 -15.66 34.22
C ALA A 130 -8.99 -15.14 34.75
N ASN A 131 -8.39 -14.13 34.10
CA ASN A 131 -7.13 -13.51 34.51
C ASN A 131 -6.01 -14.52 34.73
N ILE A 132 -5.81 -15.42 33.77
CA ILE A 132 -4.81 -16.48 33.83
C ILE A 132 -3.41 -15.85 33.70
N LYS A 133 -2.49 -16.21 34.59
CA LYS A 133 -1.09 -15.78 34.47
C LYS A 133 -0.45 -16.37 33.24
N ILE A 134 0.47 -15.64 32.64
CA ILE A 134 1.31 -16.07 31.53
C ILE A 134 2.74 -16.12 32.05
N GLU A 135 3.29 -17.32 32.13
CA GLU A 135 4.56 -17.57 32.79
C GLU A 135 5.57 -18.19 31.82
N ARG A 136 6.76 -17.62 31.80
CA ARG A 136 7.89 -18.15 31.03
C ARG A 136 8.49 -19.34 31.76
N GLU A 137 8.68 -20.44 31.05
CA GLU A 137 9.37 -21.64 31.54
C GLU A 137 10.61 -21.89 30.68
N GLU A 138 11.74 -22.08 31.30
CA GLU A 138 12.98 -22.48 30.62
C GLU A 138 13.25 -23.97 30.89
N HIS A 139 13.42 -24.71 29.82
CA HIS A 139 13.61 -26.14 29.84
C HIS A 139 14.78 -26.56 28.95
N GLU A 140 15.40 -27.70 29.26
CA GLU A 140 16.30 -28.35 28.32
C GLU A 140 15.56 -28.81 27.07
N ASN A 141 16.25 -28.83 25.93
CA ASN A 141 15.66 -29.17 24.62
C ASN A 141 14.98 -30.54 24.59
N ASN A 142 15.50 -31.54 25.35
CA ASN A 142 14.91 -32.88 25.48
C ASN A 142 13.53 -32.82 26.16
N ILE A 143 13.38 -31.99 27.21
CA ILE A 143 12.12 -31.80 27.93
C ILE A 143 11.08 -31.12 27.03
N LEU A 144 11.49 -30.07 26.31
CA LEU A 144 10.61 -29.41 25.35
C LEU A 144 10.15 -30.36 24.22
N ARG A 145 11.04 -31.20 23.72
CA ARG A 145 10.69 -32.23 22.73
C ARG A 145 9.69 -33.25 23.27
N GLU A 146 9.80 -33.63 24.53
CA GLU A 146 8.81 -34.51 25.18
C GLU A 146 7.47 -33.79 25.33
N MET A 147 7.46 -32.52 25.80
CA MET A 147 6.23 -31.70 25.95
C MET A 147 5.48 -31.52 24.65
N PHE A 148 6.16 -31.38 23.51
CA PHE A 148 5.56 -31.15 22.21
C PHE A 148 5.60 -32.39 21.28
N SER A 149 5.84 -33.59 21.83
CA SER A 149 6.02 -34.83 21.06
C SER A 149 4.80 -35.22 20.20
N ASP A 150 3.62 -34.79 20.59
CA ASP A 150 2.36 -35.01 19.85
C ASP A 150 2.11 -33.95 18.75
N ASN A 151 3.01 -32.95 18.58
CA ASN A 151 2.89 -31.89 17.61
C ASN A 151 4.13 -31.79 16.71
N LYS A 152 4.08 -32.50 15.59
CA LYS A 152 5.20 -32.56 14.63
C LYS A 152 5.68 -31.19 14.14
N PHE A 153 4.79 -30.19 14.05
CA PHE A 153 5.14 -28.85 13.59
C PHE A 153 6.05 -28.13 14.59
N LYS A 154 5.78 -28.28 15.91
CA LYS A 154 6.64 -27.74 16.95
C LYS A 154 8.00 -28.44 16.97
N ILE A 155 8.03 -29.76 16.76
CA ILE A 155 9.28 -30.51 16.64
C ILE A 155 10.11 -30.02 15.44
N GLU A 156 9.51 -29.84 14.27
CA GLU A 156 10.21 -29.29 13.10
C GLU A 156 10.76 -27.86 13.35
N ILE A 157 9.99 -27.00 14.05
CA ILE A 157 10.49 -25.67 14.44
C ILE A 157 11.71 -25.77 15.36
N MET A 158 11.72 -26.73 16.25
CA MET A 158 12.87 -26.98 17.14
C MET A 158 14.07 -27.51 16.35
N ASP A 159 13.85 -28.39 15.38
CA ASP A 159 14.91 -28.97 14.53
C ASP A 159 15.62 -27.90 13.68
N ASP A 160 14.90 -26.96 13.09
CA ASP A 160 15.47 -25.88 12.28
C ASP A 160 16.36 -24.93 13.10
N LYS A 161 16.09 -24.84 14.39
CA LYS A 161 16.76 -23.91 15.31
C LYS A 161 17.94 -24.55 16.07
N ILE A 162 18.22 -25.83 15.86
CA ILE A 162 19.40 -26.50 16.39
C ILE A 162 20.65 -25.96 15.68
N GLY A 163 21.34 -25.04 16.31
CA GLY A 163 22.54 -24.35 15.80
C GLY A 163 22.51 -22.83 16.02
N HIS A 164 21.36 -22.27 16.30
CA HIS A 164 21.24 -20.90 16.80
C HIS A 164 20.90 -20.95 18.28
N ASP A 165 21.59 -20.15 19.11
CA ASP A 165 21.34 -19.96 20.56
C ASP A 165 19.96 -19.29 20.81
N ILE A 166 18.90 -19.99 20.46
CA ILE A 166 17.53 -19.60 20.82
C ILE A 166 17.25 -20.32 22.12
N GLY A 167 17.19 -19.56 23.19
CA GLY A 167 16.87 -20.08 24.51
C GLY A 167 15.66 -21.00 24.46
N SER A 168 15.79 -22.16 25.08
CA SER A 168 14.80 -23.22 25.17
C SER A 168 13.67 -22.77 26.10
N SER A 169 12.73 -21.96 25.61
CA SER A 169 11.62 -21.44 26.42
C SER A 169 10.25 -21.83 25.86
N ALA A 170 9.33 -22.08 26.79
CA ALA A 170 7.91 -22.20 26.55
C ALA A 170 7.16 -21.21 27.43
N TYR A 171 5.93 -20.92 27.08
CA TYR A 171 5.05 -20.10 27.90
C TYR A 171 3.82 -20.88 28.29
N ARG A 172 3.56 -20.87 29.60
CA ARG A 172 2.40 -21.52 30.21
C ARG A 172 1.29 -20.51 30.49
N GLN A 173 0.08 -20.85 30.07
CA GLN A 173 -1.13 -20.08 30.29
C GLN A 173 -2.24 -21.00 30.81
N GLY A 174 -2.24 -21.23 32.13
CA GLY A 174 -3.04 -22.30 32.75
C GLY A 174 -2.58 -23.69 32.30
N GLU A 175 -3.45 -24.49 31.72
CA GLU A 175 -3.10 -25.81 31.19
C GLU A 175 -2.48 -25.75 29.77
N PHE A 176 -2.62 -24.63 29.10
CA PHE A 176 -2.04 -24.44 27.76
C PHE A 176 -0.57 -24.07 27.85
N VAL A 177 0.27 -24.73 27.02
CA VAL A 177 1.68 -24.43 26.88
C VAL A 177 2.03 -24.28 25.42
N ASP A 178 2.82 -23.27 25.08
CA ASP A 178 3.30 -23.06 23.73
C ASP A 178 4.79 -22.79 23.67
N LEU A 179 5.45 -23.27 22.60
CA LEU A 179 6.86 -23.00 22.31
C LEU A 179 7.01 -21.55 21.86
N CYS A 180 7.69 -20.71 22.63
CA CYS A 180 7.80 -19.29 22.36
C CYS A 180 9.03 -18.64 22.99
N LYS A 181 9.55 -17.61 22.32
CA LYS A 181 10.68 -16.79 22.81
C LYS A 181 10.24 -15.66 23.74
N GLY A 182 8.99 -15.17 23.59
CA GLY A 182 8.47 -14.02 24.34
C GLY A 182 9.02 -12.67 23.84
N PRO A 183 8.86 -11.57 24.63
CA PRO A 183 8.10 -11.53 25.86
C PRO A 183 6.57 -11.57 25.67
N HIS A 184 5.84 -11.80 26.78
CA HIS A 184 4.39 -11.77 26.85
C HIS A 184 3.86 -10.85 27.95
N VAL A 185 2.58 -10.49 27.85
CA VAL A 185 1.90 -9.75 28.92
C VAL A 185 1.77 -10.59 30.20
N PRO A 186 1.68 -9.98 31.40
CA PRO A 186 1.67 -10.71 32.66
C PRO A 186 0.49 -11.69 32.84
N SER A 187 -0.64 -11.40 32.24
CA SER A 187 -1.85 -12.24 32.31
C SER A 187 -2.83 -11.96 31.19
N THR A 188 -3.74 -12.89 30.96
CA THR A 188 -4.81 -12.77 29.95
C THR A 188 -5.70 -11.55 30.15
N SER A 189 -5.78 -10.98 31.37
CA SER A 189 -6.60 -9.79 31.63
C SER A 189 -6.09 -8.52 30.94
N HIS A 190 -4.87 -8.49 30.44
CA HIS A 190 -4.33 -7.40 29.63
C HIS A 190 -4.86 -7.41 28.20
N LEU A 191 -5.39 -8.56 27.73
CA LEU A 191 -5.85 -8.80 26.35
C LEU A 191 -7.36 -8.53 26.20
N ARG A 192 -7.85 -7.39 26.70
CA ARG A 192 -9.29 -7.09 26.75
C ARG A 192 -9.89 -6.62 25.42
N TRP A 193 -9.07 -5.98 24.59
CA TRP A 193 -9.54 -5.25 23.43
C TRP A 193 -9.07 -5.91 22.15
N PHE A 194 -9.67 -7.04 21.84
CA PHE A 194 -9.40 -7.82 20.62
C PHE A 194 -10.68 -8.09 19.83
N LYS A 195 -10.48 -8.51 18.58
CA LYS A 195 -11.53 -8.96 17.66
C LYS A 195 -10.96 -10.01 16.72
N LEU A 196 -11.62 -11.14 16.54
CA LEU A 196 -11.33 -12.07 15.44
C LEU A 196 -11.94 -11.53 14.14
N THR A 197 -11.23 -11.61 13.01
CA THR A 197 -11.63 -10.93 11.78
C THR A 197 -12.02 -11.88 10.67
N SER A 198 -11.21 -12.91 10.40
CA SER A 198 -11.42 -13.81 9.27
C SER A 198 -10.64 -15.10 9.42
N THR A 199 -10.95 -16.06 8.55
CA THR A 199 -10.16 -17.28 8.37
C THR A 199 -9.68 -17.38 6.93
N SER A 200 -8.55 -18.05 6.71
CA SER A 200 -8.08 -18.41 5.37
C SER A 200 -7.35 -19.75 5.39
N GLN A 201 -7.21 -20.35 4.21
CA GLN A 201 -6.34 -21.51 4.04
C GLN A 201 -4.89 -21.05 3.91
N ALA A 202 -4.00 -21.77 4.56
CA ALA A 202 -2.55 -21.63 4.44
C ALA A 202 -1.93 -23.03 4.23
N TYR A 203 -0.62 -23.05 4.02
CA TYR A 203 0.15 -24.31 3.94
C TYR A 203 1.38 -24.18 4.82
N TRP A 204 1.79 -25.30 5.41
CA TRP A 204 2.97 -25.32 6.24
C TRP A 204 4.20 -24.82 5.47
N ARG A 205 4.94 -23.85 6.05
CA ARG A 205 6.10 -23.17 5.43
C ARG A 205 5.81 -22.55 4.06
N ALA A 206 4.55 -22.14 3.82
CA ALA A 206 4.10 -21.60 2.53
C ALA A 206 4.28 -22.54 1.33
N ASP A 207 4.56 -23.84 1.55
CA ASP A 207 4.71 -24.85 0.51
C ASP A 207 3.36 -25.56 0.27
N ARG A 208 2.82 -25.42 -0.93
CA ARG A 208 1.53 -26.02 -1.33
C ARG A 208 1.53 -27.55 -1.36
N ASN A 209 2.70 -28.17 -1.38
CA ASN A 209 2.85 -29.62 -1.32
C ASN A 209 2.87 -30.16 0.11
N ARG A 210 2.86 -29.28 1.11
CA ARG A 210 2.84 -29.61 2.53
C ARG A 210 1.42 -29.53 3.12
N GLU A 211 1.34 -29.74 4.41
CA GLU A 211 0.07 -29.85 5.12
C GLU A 211 -0.76 -28.57 5.00
N PRO A 212 -2.07 -28.70 4.67
CA PRO A 212 -2.98 -27.56 4.70
C PRO A 212 -3.23 -27.12 6.13
N LEU A 213 -3.26 -25.82 6.34
CA LEU A 213 -3.49 -25.17 7.62
C LEU A 213 -4.71 -24.24 7.54
N THR A 214 -5.42 -24.12 8.64
CA THR A 214 -6.42 -23.07 8.83
C THR A 214 -5.78 -21.91 9.57
N ARG A 215 -5.70 -20.76 8.91
CA ARG A 215 -5.20 -19.49 9.48
C ARG A 215 -6.35 -18.68 10.01
N ILE A 216 -6.26 -18.25 11.28
CA ILE A 216 -7.26 -17.41 11.92
C ILE A 216 -6.62 -16.06 12.22
N TYR A 217 -7.25 -14.98 11.73
CA TYR A 217 -6.78 -13.61 11.93
C TYR A 217 -7.54 -12.92 13.05
N GLY A 218 -6.83 -12.06 13.77
CA GLY A 218 -7.39 -11.18 14.78
C GLY A 218 -6.65 -9.86 14.88
N MET A 219 -7.25 -8.92 15.61
CA MET A 219 -6.64 -7.65 15.99
C MET A 219 -6.68 -7.50 17.52
N CYS A 220 -5.66 -6.86 18.09
CA CYS A 220 -5.57 -6.57 19.52
C CYS A 220 -4.97 -5.18 19.74
N TYR A 221 -5.54 -4.43 20.69
CA TYR A 221 -5.15 -3.08 21.04
C TYR A 221 -5.11 -2.89 22.55
N ALA A 222 -4.30 -1.91 23.02
CA ALA A 222 -4.19 -1.59 24.45
C ALA A 222 -5.49 -1.00 25.01
N THR A 223 -6.25 -0.26 24.18
CA THR A 223 -7.45 0.45 24.58
C THR A 223 -8.66 0.10 23.71
N LYS A 224 -9.85 0.30 24.29
CA LYS A 224 -11.13 0.11 23.59
C LYS A 224 -11.27 1.06 22.41
N ASP A 225 -10.78 2.28 22.57
CA ASP A 225 -10.91 3.31 21.55
C ASP A 225 -9.95 3.04 20.39
N GLY A 226 -8.75 2.51 20.63
CA GLY A 226 -7.85 2.02 19.59
C GLY A 226 -8.47 0.89 18.75
N LEU A 227 -9.12 -0.09 19.41
CA LEU A 227 -9.82 -1.17 18.70
C LEU A 227 -11.00 -0.62 17.88
N LYS A 228 -11.82 0.28 18.44
CA LYS A 228 -12.95 0.89 17.73
C LYS A 228 -12.50 1.72 16.53
N GLU A 229 -11.45 2.50 16.72
CA GLU A 229 -10.91 3.32 15.65
C GLU A 229 -10.42 2.44 14.49
N ARG A 230 -9.74 1.34 14.80
CA ARG A 230 -9.33 0.38 13.77
C ARG A 230 -10.52 -0.26 13.06
N GLN A 231 -11.56 -0.63 13.78
CA GLN A 231 -12.79 -1.14 13.17
C GLN A 231 -13.42 -0.11 12.23
N ARG A 232 -13.50 1.16 12.67
CA ARG A 232 -13.98 2.28 11.84
C ARG A 232 -13.15 2.43 10.55
N GLN A 233 -11.81 2.37 10.65
CA GLN A 233 -10.92 2.42 9.50
C GLN A 233 -11.18 1.29 8.52
N ILE A 234 -11.36 0.06 9.00
CA ILE A 234 -11.67 -1.11 8.16
C ILE A 234 -13.03 -0.93 7.47
N GLU A 235 -14.06 -0.45 8.17
CA GLU A 235 -15.37 -0.20 7.60
C GLU A 235 -15.33 0.91 6.53
N GLU A 236 -14.60 2.00 6.79
CA GLU A 236 -14.41 3.07 5.81
C GLU A 236 -13.62 2.60 4.60
N ALA A 237 -12.56 1.83 4.79
CA ALA A 237 -11.80 1.26 3.68
C ALA A 237 -12.65 0.29 2.83
N ALA A 238 -13.51 -0.52 3.46
CA ALA A 238 -14.43 -1.41 2.74
C ALA A 238 -15.48 -0.64 1.91
N LYS A 239 -15.85 0.59 2.33
CA LYS A 239 -16.71 1.48 1.54
C LYS A 239 -15.98 2.08 0.33
N ARG A 240 -14.64 2.21 0.43
CA ARG A 240 -13.77 2.83 -0.57
C ARG A 240 -13.07 1.82 -1.50
N ASP A 241 -13.24 0.51 -1.27
CA ASP A 241 -12.60 -0.55 -2.05
C ASP A 241 -12.80 -0.34 -3.56
N HIS A 242 -11.70 -0.11 -4.28
CA HIS A 242 -11.70 0.13 -5.72
C HIS A 242 -12.32 -1.02 -6.53
N LYS A 243 -12.29 -2.25 -6.03
CA LYS A 243 -12.94 -3.41 -6.70
C LYS A 243 -14.45 -3.28 -6.67
N LYS A 244 -15.01 -2.89 -5.53
CA LYS A 244 -16.45 -2.68 -5.36
C LYS A 244 -16.93 -1.45 -6.14
N ILE A 245 -16.22 -0.33 -5.99
CA ILE A 245 -16.56 0.92 -6.68
C ILE A 245 -16.37 0.76 -8.19
N GLY A 246 -15.28 0.13 -8.62
CA GLY A 246 -15.00 -0.15 -10.03
C GLY A 246 -16.09 -0.96 -10.70
N LYS A 247 -16.63 -1.97 -10.00
CA LYS A 247 -17.80 -2.73 -10.47
C LYS A 247 -19.09 -1.89 -10.50
N GLU A 248 -19.35 -1.09 -9.44
CA GLU A 248 -20.55 -0.22 -9.36
C GLU A 248 -20.58 0.85 -10.45
N MET A 249 -19.42 1.43 -10.76
CA MET A 249 -19.25 2.50 -11.76
C MET A 249 -18.88 1.98 -13.15
N GLU A 250 -18.79 0.66 -13.33
CA GLU A 250 -18.40 0.03 -14.60
C GLU A 250 -17.06 0.58 -15.15
N LEU A 251 -16.03 0.63 -14.26
CA LEU A 251 -14.72 1.15 -14.64
C LEU A 251 -13.87 0.08 -15.36
N TYR A 252 -13.89 -1.14 -14.86
CA TYR A 252 -13.13 -2.26 -15.42
C TYR A 252 -13.77 -3.61 -15.07
N MET A 253 -13.35 -4.64 -15.79
CA MET A 253 -13.67 -6.02 -15.46
C MET A 253 -12.45 -6.92 -15.55
N ILE A 254 -12.51 -8.05 -14.86
CA ILE A 254 -11.55 -9.16 -14.99
C ILE A 254 -12.39 -10.38 -15.35
N ASP A 255 -12.13 -10.98 -16.51
CA ASP A 255 -12.83 -12.14 -17.02
C ASP A 255 -11.96 -13.39 -16.94
N GLU A 256 -12.55 -14.54 -16.62
CA GLU A 256 -11.82 -15.80 -16.49
C GLU A 256 -11.21 -16.29 -17.81
N LEU A 257 -11.86 -15.99 -18.94
CA LEU A 257 -11.35 -16.34 -20.26
C LEU A 257 -10.13 -15.51 -20.68
N ILE A 258 -10.02 -14.28 -20.16
CA ILE A 258 -8.85 -13.42 -20.39
C ILE A 258 -7.75 -13.80 -19.39
N GLY A 259 -8.12 -14.03 -18.14
CA GLY A 259 -7.21 -14.45 -17.08
C GLY A 259 -7.10 -13.46 -15.92
N LYS A 260 -6.70 -14.00 -14.77
CA LYS A 260 -6.53 -13.21 -13.54
C LYS A 260 -5.37 -12.21 -13.68
N GLY A 261 -5.59 -10.99 -13.20
CA GLY A 261 -4.58 -9.93 -13.25
C GLY A 261 -4.46 -9.24 -14.61
N LEU A 262 -5.40 -9.48 -15.53
CA LEU A 262 -5.49 -8.85 -16.85
C LEU A 262 -6.79 -8.03 -16.93
N PRO A 263 -6.78 -6.78 -16.41
CA PRO A 263 -7.99 -5.94 -16.41
C PRO A 263 -8.36 -5.48 -17.81
N VAL A 264 -9.68 -5.49 -18.09
CA VAL A 264 -10.27 -4.86 -19.28
C VAL A 264 -10.90 -3.56 -18.84
N TRP A 265 -10.45 -2.46 -19.41
CA TRP A 265 -11.04 -1.14 -19.17
C TRP A 265 -12.39 -1.05 -19.88
N LEU A 266 -13.44 -0.72 -19.12
CA LEU A 266 -14.76 -0.43 -19.65
C LEU A 266 -14.85 1.05 -20.04
N PRO A 267 -15.87 1.50 -20.79
CA PRO A 267 -15.94 2.87 -21.28
C PRO A 267 -15.74 3.96 -20.21
N ASN A 268 -16.31 3.78 -19.03
CA ASN A 268 -16.13 4.74 -17.93
C ASN A 268 -14.71 4.75 -17.36
N GLY A 269 -14.08 3.59 -17.27
CA GLY A 269 -12.69 3.47 -16.82
C GLY A 269 -11.70 4.02 -17.85
N GLU A 270 -11.98 3.80 -19.15
CA GLU A 270 -11.16 4.35 -20.22
C GLU A 270 -11.22 5.88 -20.29
N ILE A 271 -12.39 6.49 -19.99
CA ILE A 271 -12.49 7.94 -19.84
C ILE A 271 -11.56 8.43 -18.71
N LEU A 272 -11.63 7.80 -17.54
CA LEU A 272 -10.80 8.17 -16.40
C LEU A 272 -9.30 8.04 -16.73
N ARG A 273 -8.91 6.92 -17.33
CA ARG A 273 -7.55 6.66 -17.79
C ARG A 273 -7.07 7.72 -18.79
N SER A 274 -7.88 8.01 -19.81
CA SER A 274 -7.56 8.99 -20.86
C SER A 274 -7.39 10.41 -20.32
N GLU A 275 -8.22 10.85 -19.36
CA GLU A 275 -8.07 12.18 -18.74
C GLU A 275 -6.80 12.28 -17.90
N ILE A 276 -6.42 11.21 -17.17
CA ILE A 276 -5.16 11.13 -16.44
C ILE A 276 -3.99 11.22 -17.43
N GLU A 277 -4.00 10.42 -18.49
CA GLU A 277 -2.95 10.38 -19.51
C GLU A 277 -2.81 11.74 -20.20
N LYS A 278 -3.91 12.36 -20.60
CA LYS A 278 -3.92 13.68 -21.22
C LYS A 278 -3.24 14.73 -20.32
N TYR A 279 -3.58 14.75 -19.03
CA TYR A 279 -2.95 15.68 -18.09
C TYR A 279 -1.45 15.39 -17.92
N ALA A 280 -1.07 14.12 -17.88
CA ALA A 280 0.34 13.71 -17.78
C ALA A 280 1.13 14.14 -19.04
N LEU A 281 0.58 13.94 -20.24
CA LEU A 281 1.19 14.34 -21.50
C LEU A 281 1.45 15.86 -21.57
N GLU A 282 0.44 16.66 -21.24
CA GLU A 282 0.55 18.13 -21.17
C GLU A 282 1.64 18.59 -20.19
N THR A 283 1.69 17.94 -19.03
CA THR A 283 2.69 18.24 -17.99
C THR A 283 4.08 17.85 -18.46
N GLU A 284 4.28 16.65 -18.98
CA GLU A 284 5.56 16.16 -19.50
C GLU A 284 6.10 17.03 -20.63
N GLU A 285 5.23 17.46 -21.56
CA GLU A 285 5.61 18.38 -22.63
C GLU A 285 6.16 19.70 -22.06
N SER A 286 5.50 20.26 -21.02
CA SER A 286 5.96 21.49 -20.35
C SER A 286 7.34 21.37 -19.69
N TYR A 287 7.74 20.14 -19.28
CA TYR A 287 9.06 19.82 -18.75
C TYR A 287 10.08 19.39 -19.84
N GLY A 288 9.69 19.42 -21.13
CA GLY A 288 10.57 19.11 -22.26
C GLY A 288 10.79 17.62 -22.51
N TYR A 289 9.89 16.75 -22.07
CA TYR A 289 9.93 15.32 -22.40
C TYR A 289 9.50 15.08 -23.83
N GLN A 290 10.20 14.17 -24.53
CA GLN A 290 9.87 13.70 -25.87
C GLN A 290 9.19 12.34 -25.77
N ARG A 291 8.12 12.14 -26.55
CA ARG A 291 7.35 10.88 -26.52
C ARG A 291 7.98 9.83 -27.41
N VAL A 292 8.04 8.61 -26.90
CA VAL A 292 8.42 7.41 -27.65
C VAL A 292 7.36 6.33 -27.46
N THR A 293 7.39 5.32 -28.33
CA THR A 293 6.58 4.10 -28.19
C THR A 293 7.45 2.91 -28.50
N THR A 294 7.51 1.96 -27.59
CA THR A 294 8.36 0.78 -27.70
C THR A 294 7.54 -0.50 -27.80
N PRO A 295 8.01 -1.54 -28.52
CA PRO A 295 7.31 -2.80 -28.67
C PRO A 295 7.16 -3.55 -27.36
N ALA A 296 6.14 -4.41 -27.26
CA ALA A 296 5.89 -5.24 -26.09
C ALA A 296 6.85 -6.45 -25.98
N LEU A 297 7.46 -6.82 -27.11
CA LEU A 297 8.34 -7.98 -27.27
C LEU A 297 9.76 -7.54 -27.63
N ALA A 298 10.75 -8.24 -27.13
CA ALA A 298 12.13 -8.10 -27.57
C ALA A 298 12.87 -9.44 -27.45
N LYS A 299 14.01 -9.53 -28.16
CA LYS A 299 14.87 -10.70 -28.12
C LYS A 299 15.54 -10.83 -26.74
N GLN A 300 15.86 -12.07 -26.39
CA GLN A 300 16.49 -12.46 -25.12
C GLN A 300 17.75 -11.64 -24.82
N GLU A 301 18.58 -11.41 -25.86
CA GLU A 301 19.86 -10.71 -25.72
C GLU A 301 19.70 -9.30 -25.16
N LEU A 302 18.57 -8.63 -25.42
CA LEU A 302 18.31 -7.30 -24.84
C LEU A 302 18.11 -7.41 -23.32
N PHE A 303 17.44 -8.44 -22.85
CA PHE A 303 17.18 -8.62 -21.43
C PHE A 303 18.38 -9.23 -20.67
N GLU A 304 19.26 -9.93 -21.36
CA GLU A 304 20.59 -10.33 -20.85
C GLU A 304 21.48 -9.08 -20.70
N CYS A 305 21.59 -8.26 -21.75
CA CYS A 305 22.35 -7.01 -21.72
C CYS A 305 21.93 -6.10 -20.58
N SER A 306 20.63 -5.91 -20.39
CA SER A 306 20.08 -5.05 -19.34
C SER A 306 20.15 -5.64 -17.92
N GLY A 307 20.49 -6.91 -17.78
CA GLY A 307 20.53 -7.61 -16.48
C GLY A 307 19.18 -8.04 -15.95
N HIS A 308 18.10 -7.92 -16.72
CA HIS A 308 16.78 -8.39 -16.27
C HIS A 308 16.73 -9.89 -16.11
N LEU A 309 17.27 -10.68 -17.05
CA LEU A 309 17.26 -12.13 -16.93
C LEU A 309 18.06 -12.64 -15.73
N PRO A 310 19.28 -12.16 -15.42
CA PRO A 310 20.02 -12.58 -14.22
C PRO A 310 19.35 -12.20 -12.89
N HIS A 311 18.69 -11.01 -12.80
CA HIS A 311 18.24 -10.47 -11.50
C HIS A 311 16.71 -10.36 -11.35
N TYR A 312 15.93 -10.59 -12.40
CA TYR A 312 14.47 -10.40 -12.41
C TYR A 312 13.71 -11.49 -13.17
N SER A 313 14.33 -12.61 -13.46
CA SER A 313 13.76 -13.71 -14.27
C SER A 313 12.41 -14.21 -13.74
N ASP A 314 12.25 -14.32 -12.42
CA ASP A 314 11.00 -14.77 -11.78
C ASP A 314 9.80 -13.86 -12.05
N GLY A 315 10.07 -12.57 -12.29
CA GLY A 315 9.05 -11.57 -12.63
C GLY A 315 8.72 -11.51 -14.12
N MET A 316 9.45 -12.21 -14.97
CA MET A 316 9.22 -12.23 -16.41
C MET A 316 8.33 -13.42 -16.82
N TYR A 317 7.49 -13.22 -17.84
CA TYR A 317 6.80 -14.33 -18.47
C TYR A 317 7.78 -15.30 -19.13
N PRO A 318 7.44 -16.61 -19.23
CA PRO A 318 8.28 -17.57 -19.94
C PRO A 318 8.59 -17.11 -21.37
N PRO A 319 9.75 -17.50 -21.91
CA PRO A 319 10.14 -17.15 -23.27
C PRO A 319 9.23 -17.74 -24.34
N MET A 320 9.23 -17.09 -25.51
CA MET A 320 8.58 -17.54 -26.72
C MET A 320 9.64 -17.88 -27.75
N GLU A 321 9.70 -19.15 -28.15
CA GLU A 321 10.61 -19.62 -29.20
C GLU A 321 10.00 -19.28 -30.56
N MET A 322 10.74 -18.53 -31.38
CA MET A 322 10.36 -18.14 -32.73
C MET A 322 11.43 -18.58 -33.74
N ASP A 323 11.16 -18.49 -35.02
CA ASP A 323 12.06 -18.94 -36.09
C ASP A 323 13.37 -18.13 -36.17
N ASP A 324 13.38 -16.90 -35.66
CA ASP A 324 14.51 -15.99 -35.67
C ASP A 324 15.11 -15.73 -34.28
N GLY A 325 14.70 -16.49 -33.24
CA GLY A 325 15.25 -16.44 -31.88
C GLY A 325 14.23 -16.49 -30.76
N THR A 326 14.72 -16.38 -29.55
CA THR A 326 13.94 -16.40 -28.30
C THR A 326 13.50 -15.00 -27.93
N TYR A 327 12.20 -14.82 -27.66
CA TYR A 327 11.59 -13.54 -27.34
C TYR A 327 10.95 -13.56 -25.94
N TYR A 328 10.94 -12.41 -25.29
CA TYR A 328 10.26 -12.18 -24.03
C TYR A 328 9.29 -11.01 -24.10
N LEU A 329 8.21 -11.07 -23.33
CA LEU A 329 7.40 -9.90 -23.01
C LEU A 329 8.19 -8.96 -22.09
N LYS A 330 8.19 -7.67 -22.38
CA LYS A 330 8.90 -6.69 -21.52
C LYS A 330 8.22 -6.55 -20.17
N ALA A 331 9.01 -6.64 -19.11
CA ALA A 331 8.59 -6.36 -17.73
C ALA A 331 8.81 -4.89 -17.33
N MET A 332 9.68 -4.19 -18.06
CA MET A 332 10.06 -2.78 -17.89
C MET A 332 10.39 -2.14 -19.25
N ASN A 333 10.34 -0.81 -19.36
CA ASN A 333 10.59 -0.07 -20.59
C ASN A 333 12.07 0.31 -20.78
N CYS A 334 12.85 0.37 -19.70
CA CYS A 334 14.23 0.88 -19.68
C CYS A 334 15.15 0.28 -20.74
N PRO A 335 15.19 -1.06 -21.01
CA PRO A 335 16.12 -1.58 -22.01
C PRO A 335 15.92 -0.98 -23.39
N MET A 336 14.67 -0.75 -23.77
CA MET A 336 14.33 -0.18 -25.08
C MET A 336 14.61 1.33 -25.13
N HIS A 337 14.38 2.06 -24.04
CA HIS A 337 14.71 3.48 -23.95
C HIS A 337 16.23 3.71 -24.07
N HIS A 338 17.05 2.82 -23.52
CA HIS A 338 18.50 2.88 -23.69
C HIS A 338 18.91 2.71 -25.16
N LEU A 339 18.22 1.84 -25.91
CA LEU A 339 18.44 1.71 -27.36
C LEU A 339 18.01 2.97 -28.12
N VAL A 340 16.93 3.64 -27.70
CA VAL A 340 16.52 4.93 -28.29
C VAL A 340 17.59 6.00 -28.05
N TYR A 341 18.17 6.07 -26.86
CA TYR A 341 19.28 6.98 -26.59
C TYR A 341 20.49 6.66 -27.46
N ARG A 342 20.91 5.38 -27.52
CA ARG A 342 22.08 4.89 -28.26
C ARG A 342 21.95 5.01 -29.78
N ASN A 343 20.72 5.13 -30.30
CA ASN A 343 20.46 5.17 -31.75
C ASN A 343 21.21 6.31 -32.50
N LYS A 344 21.59 7.37 -31.78
CA LYS A 344 22.42 8.41 -32.36
C LYS A 344 23.47 8.91 -31.35
N LYS A 345 24.65 9.31 -31.86
CA LYS A 345 25.66 9.98 -31.04
C LYS A 345 25.15 11.35 -30.63
N ARG A 346 25.21 11.65 -29.33
CA ARG A 346 24.72 12.90 -28.75
C ARG A 346 25.87 13.80 -28.29
N SER A 347 25.62 15.09 -28.28
CA SER A 347 26.53 16.09 -27.69
C SER A 347 26.04 16.43 -26.27
N TYR A 348 26.97 16.90 -25.41
CA TYR A 348 26.62 17.45 -24.08
C TYR A 348 25.55 18.55 -24.13
N ARG A 349 25.43 19.27 -25.26
CA ARG A 349 24.42 20.32 -25.49
C ARG A 349 23.01 19.76 -25.68
N GLU A 350 22.87 18.47 -25.98
CA GLU A 350 21.58 17.79 -26.11
C GLU A 350 21.11 17.18 -24.77
N LEU A 351 21.89 17.31 -23.70
CA LEU A 351 21.57 16.85 -22.37
C LEU A 351 21.05 18.00 -21.51
N PRO A 352 20.06 17.73 -20.60
CA PRO A 352 19.43 16.43 -20.35
C PRO A 352 18.49 16.02 -21.48
N PHE A 353 18.58 14.76 -21.93
CA PHE A 353 17.66 14.17 -22.91
C PHE A 353 16.59 13.36 -22.18
N ARG A 354 15.33 13.79 -22.29
CA ARG A 354 14.20 13.22 -21.57
C ARG A 354 13.25 12.53 -22.53
N ILE A 355 12.99 11.23 -22.32
CA ILE A 355 12.02 10.46 -23.10
C ILE A 355 10.99 9.81 -22.18
N ALA A 356 9.73 9.76 -22.62
CA ALA A 356 8.62 9.23 -21.84
C ALA A 356 7.67 8.40 -22.70
N GLU A 357 7.04 7.39 -22.10
CA GLU A 357 5.91 6.65 -22.68
C GLU A 357 4.94 6.15 -21.61
N TYR A 358 3.70 5.92 -22.00
CA TYR A 358 2.82 5.01 -21.29
C TYR A 358 3.06 3.59 -21.81
N GLY A 359 4.13 2.97 -21.30
CA GLY A 359 4.58 1.68 -21.78
C GLY A 359 3.80 0.52 -21.17
N THR A 360 3.24 -0.35 -22.02
CA THR A 360 2.59 -1.57 -21.55
C THR A 360 3.64 -2.62 -21.21
N CYS A 361 3.66 -3.05 -19.95
CA CYS A 361 4.57 -4.06 -19.42
C CYS A 361 3.79 -5.28 -18.90
N TYR A 362 4.47 -6.42 -18.82
CA TYR A 362 3.89 -7.69 -18.42
C TYR A 362 4.75 -8.32 -17.33
N ARG A 363 4.12 -8.66 -16.19
CA ARG A 363 4.80 -9.27 -15.04
C ARG A 363 4.15 -10.58 -14.66
N ASN A 364 4.95 -11.62 -14.49
CA ASN A 364 4.49 -12.97 -14.13
C ASN A 364 4.16 -13.04 -12.62
N GLU A 365 3.19 -12.22 -12.19
CA GLU A 365 2.73 -12.19 -10.81
C GLU A 365 2.02 -13.48 -10.42
N MET A 366 2.34 -14.02 -9.25
CA MET A 366 1.64 -15.19 -8.72
C MET A 366 0.17 -14.86 -8.44
N SER A 367 -0.74 -15.80 -8.71
CA SER A 367 -2.18 -15.58 -8.57
C SER A 367 -2.62 -15.16 -7.16
N GLY A 368 -1.92 -15.61 -6.13
CA GLY A 368 -2.18 -15.23 -4.73
C GLY A 368 -1.74 -13.82 -4.37
N ALA A 369 -0.87 -13.19 -5.16
CA ALA A 369 -0.40 -11.82 -4.96
C ALA A 369 -1.28 -10.77 -5.66
N LEU A 370 -2.19 -11.18 -6.54
CA LEU A 370 -3.03 -10.26 -7.31
C LEU A 370 -4.06 -9.55 -6.43
N ALA A 371 -4.21 -8.24 -6.60
CA ALA A 371 -5.03 -7.39 -5.74
C ALA A 371 -5.84 -6.34 -6.53
N GLY A 372 -6.85 -6.78 -7.29
CA GLY A 372 -7.64 -5.89 -8.14
C GLY A 372 -6.76 -5.14 -9.14
N LEU A 373 -6.84 -3.81 -9.17
CA LEU A 373 -5.96 -2.96 -9.99
C LEU A 373 -4.63 -2.62 -9.30
N LEU A 374 -4.48 -2.84 -7.98
CA LEU A 374 -3.25 -2.52 -7.25
C LEU A 374 -2.07 -3.42 -7.63
N ARG A 375 -2.35 -4.68 -8.01
CA ARG A 375 -1.33 -5.62 -8.47
C ARG A 375 -1.88 -6.51 -9.58
N VAL A 376 -1.37 -6.30 -10.78
CA VAL A 376 -1.85 -6.87 -12.04
C VAL A 376 -0.71 -7.54 -12.80
N ARG A 377 -1.04 -8.32 -13.83
CA ARG A 377 -0.07 -8.98 -14.73
C ARG A 377 0.23 -8.18 -15.99
N MET A 378 -0.69 -7.32 -16.43
CA MET A 378 -0.50 -6.36 -17.50
C MET A 378 -0.75 -4.96 -16.94
N LEU A 379 0.18 -4.05 -17.16
CA LEU A 379 0.15 -2.70 -16.63
C LEU A 379 0.65 -1.69 -17.66
N SER A 380 0.09 -0.48 -17.64
CA SER A 380 0.58 0.64 -18.45
C SER A 380 1.24 1.67 -17.54
N MET A 381 2.57 1.77 -17.62
CA MET A 381 3.37 2.60 -16.73
C MET A 381 3.61 4.00 -17.31
N ASN A 382 3.37 5.05 -16.50
CA ASN A 382 3.80 6.41 -16.80
C ASN A 382 5.32 6.52 -16.57
N ASP A 383 6.09 6.03 -17.52
CA ASP A 383 7.53 5.82 -17.39
C ASP A 383 8.33 6.81 -18.23
N ALA A 384 9.44 7.25 -17.68
CA ALA A 384 10.41 8.07 -18.43
C ALA A 384 11.83 7.83 -17.97
N HIS A 385 12.75 8.09 -18.90
CA HIS A 385 14.19 8.02 -18.67
C HIS A 385 14.84 9.35 -19.05
N ILE A 386 15.64 9.86 -18.14
CA ILE A 386 16.38 11.11 -18.29
C ILE A 386 17.85 10.76 -18.36
N TYR A 387 18.47 11.11 -19.47
CA TYR A 387 19.90 10.94 -19.69
C TYR A 387 20.57 12.29 -19.47
N CYS A 388 21.48 12.39 -18.51
CA CYS A 388 22.06 13.65 -18.06
C CYS A 388 23.53 13.48 -17.66
N THR A 389 24.21 14.61 -17.46
CA THR A 389 25.54 14.65 -16.83
C THR A 389 25.41 14.61 -15.32
N LEU A 390 26.50 14.31 -14.60
CA LEU A 390 26.49 14.29 -13.13
C LEU A 390 26.00 15.63 -12.54
N ASP A 391 26.48 16.76 -13.09
CA ASP A 391 26.10 18.11 -12.64
C ASP A 391 24.59 18.40 -12.82
N GLN A 392 23.95 17.70 -13.75
CA GLN A 392 22.51 17.87 -14.01
C GLN A 392 21.63 16.98 -13.13
N VAL A 393 22.17 15.93 -12.50
CA VAL A 393 21.38 14.97 -11.71
C VAL A 393 20.58 15.68 -10.62
N GLY A 394 21.20 16.58 -9.86
CA GLY A 394 20.52 17.32 -8.79
C GLY A 394 19.30 18.09 -9.26
N GLN A 395 19.45 18.85 -10.36
CA GLN A 395 18.34 19.63 -10.94
C GLN A 395 17.25 18.73 -11.50
N GLU A 396 17.60 17.59 -12.13
CA GLU A 396 16.60 16.67 -12.68
C GLU A 396 15.84 15.94 -11.59
N VAL A 397 16.48 15.56 -10.49
CA VAL A 397 15.80 15.01 -9.31
C VAL A 397 14.84 16.04 -8.70
N ALA A 398 15.28 17.31 -8.54
CA ALA A 398 14.44 18.40 -8.06
C ALA A 398 13.21 18.64 -8.94
N ASN A 399 13.40 18.64 -10.27
CA ASN A 399 12.30 18.78 -11.24
C ASN A 399 11.28 17.63 -11.10
N ASN A 400 11.74 16.40 -10.89
CA ASN A 400 10.86 15.25 -10.71
C ASN A 400 10.12 15.27 -9.37
N ILE A 401 10.76 15.67 -8.28
CA ILE A 401 10.11 15.86 -6.99
C ILE A 401 8.99 16.90 -7.12
N LYS A 402 9.27 18.03 -7.75
CA LYS A 402 8.28 19.08 -8.00
C LYS A 402 7.13 18.57 -8.87
N MET A 403 7.43 17.85 -9.95
CA MET A 403 6.40 17.24 -10.81
C MET A 403 5.47 16.32 -10.03
N VAL A 404 6.00 15.47 -9.15
CA VAL A 404 5.20 14.59 -8.28
C VAL A 404 4.31 15.41 -7.36
N GLN A 405 4.85 16.45 -6.72
CA GLN A 405 4.10 17.32 -5.81
C GLN A 405 2.97 18.06 -6.55
N ASP A 406 3.21 18.54 -7.77
CA ASP A 406 2.21 19.20 -8.62
C ASP A 406 1.09 18.22 -9.02
N TYR A 407 1.43 16.98 -9.41
CA TYR A 407 0.45 15.93 -9.66
C TYR A 407 -0.38 15.62 -8.42
N TYR A 408 0.25 15.39 -7.27
CA TYR A 408 -0.45 15.04 -6.05
C TYR A 408 -1.38 16.17 -5.58
N SER A 409 -0.93 17.40 -5.68
CA SER A 409 -1.77 18.57 -5.44
C SER A 409 -2.99 18.62 -6.36
N LYS A 410 -2.82 18.34 -7.67
CA LYS A 410 -3.91 18.36 -8.64
C LYS A 410 -4.92 17.22 -8.42
N PHE A 411 -4.46 16.01 -8.08
CA PHE A 411 -5.32 14.87 -7.80
C PHE A 411 -5.86 14.83 -6.37
N GLY A 412 -5.35 15.68 -5.46
CA GLY A 412 -5.81 15.83 -4.09
C GLY A 412 -5.15 14.91 -3.08
N PHE A 413 -4.02 14.32 -3.40
CA PHE A 413 -3.26 13.49 -2.46
C PHE A 413 -2.45 14.36 -1.51
N GLU A 414 -2.67 14.22 -0.20
CA GLU A 414 -2.02 15.02 0.84
C GLU A 414 -1.23 14.15 1.84
N ASN A 415 -1.62 12.90 2.05
CA ASN A 415 -1.00 11.98 3.01
C ASN A 415 0.08 11.13 2.34
N TYR A 416 1.25 11.71 2.11
CA TYR A 416 2.41 11.00 1.57
C TYR A 416 3.70 11.50 2.22
N HIS A 417 4.74 10.67 2.15
CA HIS A 417 6.10 11.05 2.55
C HIS A 417 7.13 10.46 1.58
N PHE A 418 8.35 11.01 1.61
CA PHE A 418 9.44 10.52 0.79
C PHE A 418 10.24 9.47 1.57
N ARG A 419 10.66 8.42 0.88
CA ARG A 419 11.52 7.37 1.39
C ARG A 419 12.73 7.21 0.48
N LEU A 420 13.94 7.37 1.04
CA LEU A 420 15.17 7.02 0.36
C LEU A 420 15.44 5.53 0.56
N SER A 421 15.28 4.76 -0.50
CA SER A 421 15.43 3.31 -0.51
C SER A 421 16.86 2.94 -0.90
N LEU A 422 17.56 2.32 0.04
CA LEU A 422 18.97 1.99 -0.01
C LEU A 422 19.17 0.50 -0.31
N TRP A 423 20.35 0.15 -0.80
CA TRP A 423 20.72 -1.25 -0.95
C TRP A 423 21.05 -1.91 0.37
N ASP A 424 21.04 -3.25 0.39
CA ASP A 424 21.47 -4.05 1.52
C ASP A 424 22.80 -4.73 1.17
N PRO A 425 23.93 -4.34 1.80
CA PRO A 425 25.24 -4.94 1.54
C PRO A 425 25.32 -6.43 1.86
N GLU A 426 24.45 -6.95 2.72
CA GLU A 426 24.43 -8.36 3.12
C GLU A 426 23.65 -9.23 2.13
N ASN A 427 22.83 -8.64 1.24
CA ASN A 427 22.01 -9.34 0.24
C ASN A 427 22.55 -9.14 -1.18
N THR A 428 23.73 -9.71 -1.45
CA THR A 428 24.43 -9.55 -2.73
C THR A 428 23.71 -10.18 -3.94
N ASP A 429 22.87 -11.16 -3.72
CA ASP A 429 22.16 -11.86 -4.81
C ASP A 429 21.12 -10.97 -5.50
N LYS A 430 20.57 -9.99 -4.76
CA LYS A 430 19.56 -9.06 -5.28
C LYS A 430 20.15 -7.90 -6.08
N TYR A 431 21.38 -7.50 -5.81
CA TYR A 431 21.97 -6.25 -6.25
C TYR A 431 23.21 -6.43 -7.11
N ILE A 432 23.47 -5.47 -8.00
CA ILE A 432 24.71 -5.42 -8.77
C ILE A 432 25.89 -5.19 -7.81
N GLU A 433 26.94 -6.00 -7.93
CA GLU A 433 28.12 -5.96 -7.06
C GLU A 433 29.07 -4.81 -7.45
N GLN A 434 28.72 -3.59 -7.05
CA GLN A 434 29.51 -2.36 -7.27
C GLN A 434 29.43 -1.45 -6.03
N PRO A 435 30.03 -1.81 -4.87
CA PRO A 435 29.86 -1.09 -3.60
C PRO A 435 30.20 0.40 -3.65
N GLU A 436 31.21 0.80 -4.41
CA GLU A 436 31.63 2.19 -4.55
C GLU A 436 30.57 3.04 -5.27
N ASN A 437 29.96 2.50 -6.32
CA ASN A 437 28.88 3.18 -7.04
C ASN A 437 27.61 3.29 -6.18
N TRP A 438 27.31 2.27 -5.39
CA TRP A 438 26.22 2.32 -4.40
C TRP A 438 26.47 3.43 -3.38
N ALA A 439 27.64 3.46 -2.74
CA ALA A 439 27.97 4.48 -1.75
C ALA A 439 27.91 5.90 -2.34
N SER A 440 28.48 6.10 -3.51
CA SER A 440 28.51 7.41 -4.20
C SER A 440 27.10 7.89 -4.56
N THR A 441 26.28 7.02 -5.22
CA THR A 441 24.95 7.42 -5.67
C THR A 441 23.95 7.62 -4.54
N GLN A 442 24.05 6.82 -3.46
CA GLN A 442 23.20 7.01 -2.26
C GLN A 442 23.52 8.33 -1.56
N ASN A 443 24.81 8.65 -1.37
CA ASN A 443 25.22 9.91 -0.78
C ASN A 443 24.78 11.10 -1.62
N HIS A 444 24.90 11.00 -2.93
CA HIS A 444 24.44 12.07 -3.83
C HIS A 444 22.94 12.34 -3.72
N LEU A 445 22.12 11.29 -3.63
CA LEU A 445 20.66 11.46 -3.41
C LEU A 445 20.34 12.05 -2.02
N ARG A 446 21.11 11.71 -0.96
CA ARG A 446 20.97 12.35 0.36
C ARG A 446 21.25 13.85 0.29
N GLU A 447 22.38 14.22 -0.29
CA GLU A 447 22.79 15.61 -0.46
C GLU A 447 21.71 16.41 -1.19
N ILE A 448 21.15 15.87 -2.28
CA ILE A 448 20.07 16.51 -3.04
C ILE A 448 18.81 16.69 -2.17
N LEU A 449 18.37 15.65 -1.44
CA LEU A 449 17.19 15.75 -0.60
C LEU A 449 17.37 16.75 0.55
N ASP A 450 18.56 16.78 1.16
CA ASP A 450 18.92 17.71 2.23
C ASP A 450 18.98 19.16 1.72
N GLU A 451 19.59 19.42 0.55
CA GLU A 451 19.63 20.73 -0.10
C GLU A 451 18.22 21.25 -0.43
N LEU A 452 17.35 20.36 -0.92
CA LEU A 452 15.96 20.68 -1.23
C LEU A 452 15.08 20.80 0.03
N LYS A 453 15.61 20.43 1.21
CA LYS A 453 14.87 20.39 2.48
C LYS A 453 13.61 19.54 2.41
N VAL A 454 13.65 18.45 1.67
CA VAL A 454 12.56 17.48 1.57
C VAL A 454 12.68 16.50 2.73
N PRO A 455 11.71 16.41 3.66
CA PRO A 455 11.74 15.41 4.72
C PRO A 455 11.65 14.00 4.14
N TYR A 456 12.51 13.10 4.57
CA TYR A 456 12.49 11.70 4.13
C TYR A 456 12.86 10.73 5.24
N VAL A 457 12.53 9.46 5.06
CA VAL A 457 12.98 8.34 5.87
C VAL A 457 13.87 7.43 5.05
N GLU A 458 14.82 6.74 5.65
CA GLU A 458 15.68 5.76 4.96
C GLU A 458 15.15 4.34 5.19
N ALA A 459 15.25 3.51 4.15
CA ALA A 459 14.92 2.08 4.22
C ALA A 459 15.98 1.24 3.50
N ILE A 460 16.65 0.38 4.25
CA ILE A 460 17.66 -0.55 3.72
C ILE A 460 16.97 -1.75 3.07
N GLY A 461 17.54 -2.27 1.98
CA GLY A 461 17.02 -3.45 1.29
C GLY A 461 15.91 -3.16 0.26
N GLU A 462 15.49 -1.89 0.13
CA GLU A 462 14.37 -1.48 -0.72
C GLU A 462 14.79 -0.88 -2.07
N ALA A 463 16.09 -0.71 -2.35
CA ALA A 463 16.60 -0.20 -3.63
C ALA A 463 16.26 -1.09 -4.82
N ALA A 464 16.32 -0.53 -6.04
CA ALA A 464 16.32 -1.31 -7.28
C ALA A 464 17.66 -2.07 -7.41
N PHE A 465 17.70 -3.12 -8.24
CA PHE A 465 18.94 -3.90 -8.38
C PHE A 465 20.08 -3.11 -9.05
N TYR A 466 19.77 -2.02 -9.73
CA TYR A 466 20.69 -1.17 -10.51
C TYR A 466 20.98 0.21 -9.90
N GLY A 467 20.38 0.53 -8.75
CA GLY A 467 20.62 1.83 -8.12
C GLY A 467 19.64 2.20 -7.00
N PRO A 468 19.99 3.21 -6.19
CA PRO A 468 19.11 3.73 -5.13
C PRO A 468 17.92 4.48 -5.73
N LYS A 469 16.87 4.63 -4.90
CA LYS A 469 15.65 5.29 -5.35
C LYS A 469 14.99 6.13 -4.25
N ILE A 470 14.32 7.17 -4.69
CA ILE A 470 13.39 7.95 -3.88
C ILE A 470 11.98 7.44 -4.18
N ASP A 471 11.36 6.77 -3.23
CA ASP A 471 9.97 6.34 -3.31
C ASP A 471 9.07 7.35 -2.61
N ILE A 472 7.91 7.63 -3.19
CA ILE A 472 6.88 8.41 -2.55
C ILE A 472 5.83 7.43 -2.01
N GLN A 473 5.77 7.34 -0.68
CA GLN A 473 4.88 6.45 0.04
C GLN A 473 3.55 7.15 0.30
N PHE A 474 2.47 6.50 -0.05
CA PHE A 474 1.10 6.96 0.20
C PHE A 474 0.44 6.10 1.27
N THR A 475 -0.15 6.75 2.27
CA THR A 475 -0.89 6.04 3.32
C THR A 475 -2.34 5.80 2.87
N THR A 476 -2.69 4.55 2.66
CA THR A 476 -4.05 4.13 2.26
C THR A 476 -5.06 4.36 3.39
N ALA A 477 -6.35 4.28 3.07
CA ALA A 477 -7.43 4.37 4.08
C ALA A 477 -7.35 3.30 5.18
N LEU A 478 -6.61 2.20 4.96
CA LEU A 478 -6.33 1.16 5.95
C LEU A 478 -5.10 1.46 6.81
N GLY A 479 -4.41 2.58 6.57
CA GLY A 479 -3.15 2.92 7.25
C GLY A 479 -1.94 2.11 6.75
N ARG A 480 -2.04 1.45 5.58
CA ARG A 480 -0.90 0.78 4.95
C ARG A 480 -0.15 1.75 4.06
N GLU A 481 1.15 1.67 4.09
CA GLU A 481 1.99 2.42 3.17
C GLU A 481 2.18 1.65 1.86
N GLU A 482 2.02 2.37 0.76
CA GLU A 482 2.16 1.83 -0.59
C GLU A 482 2.98 2.80 -1.43
N SER A 483 4.02 2.31 -2.10
CA SER A 483 4.79 3.14 -3.04
C SER A 483 3.92 3.51 -4.24
N MET A 484 3.64 4.80 -4.40
CA MET A 484 2.83 5.31 -5.51
C MET A 484 3.68 5.86 -6.64
N SER A 485 4.76 6.55 -6.33
CA SER A 485 5.70 7.13 -7.32
C SER A 485 7.13 6.77 -6.98
N THR A 486 8.00 6.84 -7.97
CA THR A 486 9.44 6.54 -7.79
C THR A 486 10.31 7.40 -8.69
N ILE A 487 11.50 7.73 -8.19
CA ILE A 487 12.60 8.37 -8.90
C ILE A 487 13.85 7.54 -8.59
N GLN A 488 14.52 6.97 -9.58
CA GLN A 488 15.60 6.00 -9.39
C GLN A 488 16.85 6.48 -10.14
N LEU A 489 18.00 6.46 -9.49
CA LEU A 489 19.28 6.81 -10.11
C LEU A 489 20.03 5.54 -10.50
N ASP A 490 20.08 5.26 -11.80
CA ASP A 490 20.74 4.09 -12.37
C ASP A 490 22.20 4.42 -12.72
N PHE A 491 23.12 3.72 -12.11
CA PHE A 491 24.54 3.81 -12.39
C PHE A 491 25.06 2.69 -13.33
N ALA A 492 24.25 1.66 -13.59
CA ALA A 492 24.64 0.47 -14.33
C ALA A 492 24.36 0.55 -15.83
N ALA A 493 23.32 1.29 -16.24
CA ALA A 493 22.89 1.36 -17.63
C ALA A 493 23.99 1.88 -18.57
N LYS A 494 24.81 2.82 -18.11
CA LYS A 494 25.89 3.41 -18.94
C LYS A 494 26.88 2.35 -19.45
N GLU A 495 27.31 1.45 -18.60
CA GLU A 495 28.27 0.40 -18.96
C GLU A 495 27.62 -0.70 -19.79
N ARG A 496 26.42 -1.14 -19.39
CA ARG A 496 25.70 -2.23 -20.04
C ARG A 496 25.27 -1.92 -21.48
N PHE A 497 24.90 -0.65 -21.73
CA PHE A 497 24.42 -0.20 -23.04
C PHE A 497 25.43 0.68 -23.78
N GLU A 498 26.65 0.84 -23.25
CA GLU A 498 27.68 1.69 -23.82
C GLU A 498 27.19 3.13 -24.09
N LEU A 499 26.47 3.70 -23.07
CA LEU A 499 25.88 5.03 -23.18
C LEU A 499 26.98 6.10 -22.97
N SER A 500 27.11 6.99 -23.92
CA SER A 500 28.07 8.09 -23.86
C SER A 500 27.55 9.34 -24.56
N TYR A 501 28.22 10.46 -24.39
CA TYR A 501 28.02 11.67 -25.15
C TYR A 501 29.35 12.31 -25.54
N LYS A 502 29.35 13.16 -26.57
CA LYS A 502 30.48 13.97 -26.91
C LYS A 502 30.59 15.16 -25.97
N ASP A 503 31.73 15.26 -25.31
CA ASP A 503 32.03 16.36 -24.40
C ASP A 503 32.32 17.69 -25.16
N GLU A 504 32.78 18.70 -24.46
CA GLU A 504 33.10 20.01 -25.01
C GLU A 504 34.30 19.97 -26.01
N ASN A 505 35.16 18.98 -25.89
CA ASN A 505 36.32 18.79 -26.76
C ASN A 505 35.98 17.97 -28.01
N GLY A 506 34.79 17.37 -28.03
CA GLY A 506 34.32 16.50 -29.11
C GLY A 506 34.67 15.02 -28.93
N ASP A 507 35.23 14.64 -27.75
CA ASP A 507 35.58 13.27 -27.42
C ASP A 507 34.37 12.49 -26.90
N GLU A 508 34.22 11.21 -27.30
CA GLU A 508 33.09 10.33 -26.92
C GLU A 508 33.38 9.66 -25.56
N ASN A 509 33.64 10.43 -24.52
CA ASN A 509 33.99 9.93 -23.18
C ASN A 509 33.09 10.50 -22.07
N GLY A 510 32.07 11.26 -22.45
CA GLY A 510 31.13 11.83 -21.48
C GLY A 510 30.36 10.75 -20.74
N GLU A 511 30.38 10.82 -19.41
CA GLU A 511 29.71 9.86 -18.53
C GLU A 511 28.23 10.18 -18.38
N VAL A 512 27.36 9.26 -18.82
CA VAL A 512 25.88 9.40 -18.78
C VAL A 512 25.34 8.83 -17.50
N PHE A 513 24.55 9.61 -16.78
CA PHE A 513 23.70 9.16 -15.68
C PHE A 513 22.26 9.01 -16.17
N VAL A 514 21.56 8.00 -15.67
CA VAL A 514 20.18 7.73 -16.06
C VAL A 514 19.27 7.84 -14.86
N ILE A 515 18.22 8.67 -14.97
CA ILE A 515 17.18 8.76 -13.96
C ILE A 515 15.90 8.13 -14.53
N HIS A 516 15.42 7.09 -13.87
CA HIS A 516 14.12 6.49 -14.14
C HIS A 516 13.08 7.18 -13.27
N ARG A 517 11.90 7.48 -13.82
CA ARG A 517 10.81 8.04 -13.00
C ARG A 517 9.44 7.53 -13.44
N ALA A 518 8.58 7.30 -12.47
CA ALA A 518 7.16 6.97 -12.67
C ALA A 518 6.29 7.75 -11.67
N PRO A 519 5.99 9.04 -11.93
CA PRO A 519 5.29 9.93 -10.99
C PRO A 519 3.81 9.56 -10.81
N LEU A 520 3.18 8.95 -11.79
CA LEU A 520 1.79 8.47 -11.75
C LEU A 520 1.71 6.94 -11.74
N SER A 521 2.82 6.26 -11.40
CA SER A 521 2.87 4.80 -11.34
C SER A 521 2.37 4.13 -12.64
N THR A 522 1.48 3.15 -12.52
CA THR A 522 0.74 2.57 -13.64
C THR A 522 -0.69 3.09 -13.64
N HIS A 523 -1.35 3.10 -14.78
CA HIS A 523 -2.77 3.46 -14.85
C HIS A 523 -3.62 2.66 -13.87
N GLU A 524 -3.38 1.35 -13.80
CA GLU A 524 -4.12 0.44 -12.94
C GLU A 524 -3.99 0.85 -11.48
N ARG A 525 -2.76 0.94 -11.00
CA ARG A 525 -2.48 1.27 -9.60
C ARG A 525 -2.93 2.68 -9.24
N PHE A 526 -2.68 3.64 -10.10
CA PHE A 526 -3.08 5.04 -9.88
C PHE A 526 -4.61 5.21 -9.84
N VAL A 527 -5.34 4.57 -10.77
CA VAL A 527 -6.81 4.58 -10.77
C VAL A 527 -7.37 3.89 -9.53
N ALA A 528 -6.73 2.80 -9.03
CA ALA A 528 -7.12 2.18 -7.77
C ALA A 528 -7.01 3.17 -6.60
N PHE A 529 -5.83 3.80 -6.43
CA PHE A 529 -5.62 4.80 -5.37
C PHE A 529 -6.59 5.98 -5.50
N LEU A 530 -6.77 6.50 -6.71
CA LEU A 530 -7.68 7.62 -6.98
C LEU A 530 -9.14 7.25 -6.65
N THR A 531 -9.55 6.04 -6.99
CA THR A 531 -10.89 5.52 -6.68
C THR A 531 -11.12 5.38 -5.19
N GLU A 532 -10.14 4.87 -4.45
CA GLU A 532 -10.21 4.74 -2.99
C GLU A 532 -10.14 6.09 -2.28
N HIS A 533 -9.27 7.00 -2.75
CA HIS A 533 -9.12 8.35 -2.21
C HIS A 533 -10.43 9.13 -2.29
N TRP A 534 -11.01 9.22 -3.48
CA TRP A 534 -12.27 9.93 -3.73
C TRP A 534 -13.52 9.11 -3.40
N ALA A 535 -13.38 7.85 -2.99
CA ALA A 535 -14.50 6.90 -2.84
C ALA A 535 -15.38 6.86 -4.11
N GLY A 536 -14.76 7.02 -5.29
CA GLY A 536 -15.42 7.13 -6.59
C GLY A 536 -16.11 8.47 -6.88
N ASN A 537 -16.10 9.43 -5.93
CA ASN A 537 -16.68 10.77 -6.10
C ASN A 537 -15.66 11.72 -6.74
N PHE A 538 -15.21 11.38 -7.93
CA PHE A 538 -14.16 12.12 -8.64
C PHE A 538 -14.51 13.61 -8.85
N PRO A 539 -13.50 14.51 -8.92
CA PRO A 539 -13.66 15.85 -9.44
C PRO A 539 -14.31 15.86 -10.82
N THR A 540 -15.01 16.93 -11.17
CA THR A 540 -15.80 16.98 -12.41
C THR A 540 -15.00 16.64 -13.65
N TRP A 541 -13.78 17.13 -13.78
CA TRP A 541 -12.94 16.87 -14.96
C TRP A 541 -12.54 15.39 -15.11
N LEU A 542 -12.48 14.63 -14.02
CA LEU A 542 -12.20 13.18 -14.03
C LEU A 542 -13.47 12.33 -14.10
N SER A 543 -14.63 12.85 -13.73
CA SER A 543 -15.88 12.08 -13.66
C SER A 543 -16.24 11.50 -15.03
N PRO A 544 -16.47 10.17 -15.16
CA PRO A 544 -16.93 9.57 -16.42
C PRO A 544 -18.23 10.19 -16.93
N VAL A 545 -19.16 10.47 -16.01
CA VAL A 545 -20.38 11.24 -16.26
C VAL A 545 -20.25 12.55 -15.53
N GLN A 546 -20.04 13.66 -16.26
CA GLN A 546 -19.94 14.99 -15.66
C GLN A 546 -21.31 15.55 -15.32
N VAL A 547 -22.27 15.35 -16.22
CA VAL A 547 -23.64 15.81 -16.04
C VAL A 547 -24.63 14.68 -16.35
N GLN A 548 -25.47 14.36 -15.38
CA GLN A 548 -26.61 13.47 -15.55
C GLN A 548 -27.90 14.30 -15.67
N ILE A 549 -28.52 14.32 -16.83
CA ILE A 549 -29.81 14.99 -17.05
C ILE A 549 -30.93 14.00 -16.70
N ILE A 550 -31.92 14.49 -15.96
CA ILE A 550 -33.12 13.74 -15.55
C ILE A 550 -34.34 14.59 -15.87
N THR A 551 -35.24 14.10 -16.70
CA THR A 551 -36.52 14.77 -17.01
C THR A 551 -37.59 14.40 -15.95
N ILE A 552 -38.41 15.37 -15.58
CA ILE A 552 -39.57 15.16 -14.70
C ILE A 552 -40.67 14.38 -15.45
N SER A 553 -40.88 14.72 -16.72
CA SER A 553 -41.85 14.02 -17.56
C SER A 553 -41.37 13.94 -19.04
N GLU A 554 -42.09 13.19 -19.85
CA GLU A 554 -41.81 13.07 -21.27
C GLU A 554 -41.86 14.39 -22.02
N LYS A 555 -42.63 15.36 -21.54
CA LYS A 555 -42.75 16.69 -22.19
C LYS A 555 -41.43 17.41 -22.31
N GLN A 556 -40.51 17.22 -21.35
CA GLN A 556 -39.21 17.87 -21.29
C GLN A 556 -38.13 17.18 -22.11
N LYS A 557 -38.41 16.08 -22.81
CA LYS A 557 -37.43 15.34 -23.65
C LYS A 557 -36.73 16.26 -24.67
N LYS A 558 -37.46 17.20 -25.28
CA LYS A 558 -36.89 18.14 -26.27
C LYS A 558 -35.93 19.12 -25.62
N TYR A 559 -36.32 19.65 -24.44
CA TYR A 559 -35.46 20.55 -23.70
C TYR A 559 -34.20 19.85 -23.15
N ALA A 560 -34.35 18.63 -22.61
CA ALA A 560 -33.23 17.82 -22.19
C ALA A 560 -32.24 17.53 -23.33
N SER A 561 -32.75 17.23 -24.52
CA SER A 561 -31.92 17.04 -25.73
C SER A 561 -31.19 18.31 -26.15
N LYS A 562 -31.85 19.48 -26.07
CA LYS A 562 -31.21 20.77 -26.31
C LYS A 562 -30.07 21.02 -25.32
N VAL A 563 -30.33 20.88 -24.01
CA VAL A 563 -29.32 21.04 -22.95
C VAL A 563 -28.16 20.09 -23.19
N ALA A 564 -28.43 18.81 -23.46
CA ALA A 564 -27.41 17.82 -23.73
C ALA A 564 -26.53 18.15 -24.95
N SER A 565 -27.15 18.68 -26.02
CA SER A 565 -26.43 19.09 -27.25
C SER A 565 -25.47 20.25 -26.94
N MET A 566 -25.95 21.30 -26.27
CA MET A 566 -25.12 22.46 -25.89
C MET A 566 -23.94 22.05 -25.02
N LEU A 567 -24.15 21.16 -24.04
CA LEU A 567 -23.07 20.65 -23.18
C LEU A 567 -22.06 19.82 -23.97
N LYS A 568 -22.52 19.01 -24.96
CA LYS A 568 -21.64 18.21 -25.82
C LYS A 568 -20.78 19.07 -26.75
N GLU A 569 -21.32 20.21 -27.24
CA GLU A 569 -20.56 21.20 -28.02
C GLU A 569 -19.33 21.71 -27.23
N GLU A 570 -19.50 21.90 -25.93
CA GLU A 570 -18.41 22.25 -24.98
C GLU A 570 -17.59 21.03 -24.51
N LYS A 571 -17.76 19.87 -25.14
CA LYS A 571 -17.06 18.61 -24.81
C LYS A 571 -17.33 18.06 -23.40
N ILE A 572 -18.45 18.47 -22.78
CA ILE A 572 -18.90 17.94 -21.50
C ILE A 572 -19.51 16.54 -21.69
N ARG A 573 -19.14 15.59 -20.83
CA ARG A 573 -19.66 14.21 -20.83
C ARG A 573 -21.04 14.17 -20.17
N VAL A 574 -22.06 13.98 -20.99
CA VAL A 574 -23.47 14.05 -20.58
C VAL A 574 -24.17 12.71 -20.78
N SER A 575 -24.93 12.31 -19.79
CA SER A 575 -25.91 11.22 -19.88
C SER A 575 -27.34 11.78 -19.68
N VAL A 576 -28.34 11.23 -20.38
CA VAL A 576 -29.74 11.66 -20.29
C VAL A 576 -30.61 10.48 -19.89
N ASP A 577 -31.44 10.65 -18.87
CA ASP A 577 -32.52 9.72 -18.49
C ASP A 577 -33.88 10.39 -18.72
N ASP A 578 -34.46 10.07 -19.84
CA ASP A 578 -35.80 10.53 -20.27
C ASP A 578 -36.85 9.40 -20.17
N SER A 579 -36.56 8.34 -19.40
CA SER A 579 -37.49 7.22 -19.14
C SER A 579 -38.75 7.66 -18.38
N ASP A 580 -39.76 6.79 -18.32
CA ASP A 580 -41.01 7.04 -17.60
C ASP A 580 -40.93 6.76 -16.09
N ALA A 581 -39.73 6.48 -15.58
CA ALA A 581 -39.54 6.20 -14.18
C ALA A 581 -39.77 7.49 -13.32
N THR A 582 -40.19 7.31 -12.08
CA THR A 582 -40.31 8.45 -11.14
C THR A 582 -38.94 9.08 -10.87
N ILE A 583 -38.90 10.40 -10.63
CA ILE A 583 -37.66 11.17 -10.34
C ILE A 583 -36.82 10.48 -9.26
N GLY A 584 -37.43 10.07 -8.13
CA GLY A 584 -36.72 9.39 -7.07
C GLY A 584 -36.11 8.06 -7.48
N LYS A 585 -36.71 7.32 -8.42
CA LYS A 585 -36.13 6.10 -8.98
C LYS A 585 -34.96 6.41 -9.91
N LYS A 586 -35.09 7.42 -10.79
CA LYS A 586 -34.02 7.89 -11.67
C LYS A 586 -32.80 8.35 -10.86
N ILE A 587 -32.99 9.22 -9.88
CA ILE A 587 -31.90 9.68 -8.99
C ILE A 587 -31.21 8.49 -8.32
N ARG A 588 -31.96 7.54 -7.76
CA ARG A 588 -31.39 6.36 -7.10
C ARG A 588 -30.58 5.49 -8.05
N MET A 589 -31.02 5.32 -9.30
CA MET A 589 -30.30 4.55 -10.32
C MET A 589 -28.98 5.22 -10.67
N HIS A 590 -28.99 6.53 -10.95
CA HIS A 590 -27.78 7.25 -11.39
C HIS A 590 -26.83 7.60 -10.26
N ARG A 591 -27.30 7.65 -9.01
CA ARG A 591 -26.46 7.87 -7.81
C ARG A 591 -25.29 6.88 -7.71
N LYS A 592 -25.45 5.65 -8.21
CA LYS A 592 -24.38 4.63 -8.19
C LYS A 592 -23.23 4.98 -9.12
N MET A 593 -23.53 5.67 -10.22
CA MET A 593 -22.53 6.13 -11.20
C MET A 593 -21.78 7.38 -10.76
N ARG A 594 -22.20 8.00 -9.66
CA ARG A 594 -21.58 9.19 -9.03
C ARG A 594 -21.29 10.32 -10.02
N PRO A 595 -22.28 10.79 -10.84
CA PRO A 595 -22.08 11.92 -11.73
C PRO A 595 -21.66 13.14 -10.93
N ALA A 596 -20.87 14.06 -11.52
CA ALA A 596 -20.49 15.28 -10.81
C ALA A 596 -21.73 16.12 -10.46
N TYR A 597 -22.62 16.30 -11.43
CA TYR A 597 -23.88 17.01 -11.27
C TYR A 597 -25.05 16.24 -11.85
N MET A 598 -26.22 16.37 -11.24
CA MET A 598 -27.51 15.95 -11.79
C MET A 598 -28.32 17.19 -12.11
N LEU A 599 -28.87 17.26 -13.33
CA LEU A 599 -29.83 18.31 -13.71
C LEU A 599 -31.23 17.71 -13.67
N ILE A 600 -32.12 18.35 -12.94
CA ILE A 600 -33.54 18.00 -12.89
C ILE A 600 -34.28 19.02 -13.75
N LEU A 601 -34.89 18.54 -14.85
CA LEU A 601 -35.56 19.41 -15.82
C LEU A 601 -37.07 19.19 -15.80
N GLY A 602 -37.79 20.22 -15.41
CA GLY A 602 -39.23 20.29 -15.36
C GLY A 602 -39.79 21.37 -16.31
N GLU A 603 -41.07 21.72 -16.11
CA GLU A 603 -41.78 22.70 -16.93
C GLU A 603 -41.26 24.12 -16.72
N ASP A 604 -40.87 24.46 -15.49
CA ASP A 604 -40.36 25.76 -15.15
C ASP A 604 -38.97 25.99 -15.76
N GLU A 605 -38.08 24.99 -15.67
CA GLU A 605 -36.75 25.03 -16.29
C GLU A 605 -36.84 25.21 -17.79
N GLU A 606 -37.76 24.48 -18.45
CA GLU A 606 -37.99 24.61 -19.93
C GLU A 606 -38.49 26.03 -20.28
N LYS A 607 -39.45 26.58 -19.56
CA LYS A 607 -40.06 27.91 -19.84
C LYS A 607 -39.03 29.03 -19.61
N GLU A 608 -38.25 28.96 -18.55
CA GLU A 608 -37.33 30.01 -18.16
C GLU A 608 -35.92 29.84 -18.74
N ASN A 609 -35.69 28.73 -19.51
CA ASN A 609 -34.39 28.36 -20.05
C ASN A 609 -33.31 28.28 -18.97
N THR A 610 -33.63 27.58 -17.85
CA THR A 610 -32.79 27.38 -16.68
C THR A 610 -32.54 25.90 -16.42
N VAL A 611 -31.71 25.60 -15.43
CA VAL A 611 -31.47 24.24 -14.94
C VAL A 611 -31.53 24.21 -13.41
N SER A 612 -32.07 23.15 -12.85
CA SER A 612 -31.99 22.86 -11.41
C SER A 612 -30.91 21.82 -11.18
N ILE A 613 -29.86 22.24 -10.48
CA ILE A 613 -28.63 21.44 -10.25
C ILE A 613 -28.75 20.73 -8.91
N ARG A 614 -28.37 19.48 -8.88
CA ARG A 614 -28.31 18.66 -7.67
C ARG A 614 -27.01 17.87 -7.60
N ILE A 615 -26.38 17.84 -6.43
CA ILE A 615 -25.33 16.89 -6.11
C ILE A 615 -25.99 15.70 -5.41
N ASP A 616 -25.91 14.53 -6.00
CA ASP A 616 -26.42 13.28 -5.39
C ASP A 616 -25.50 12.11 -5.73
N ARG A 617 -24.49 11.91 -4.90
CA ARG A 617 -23.40 10.94 -5.10
C ARG A 617 -23.35 10.00 -3.90
N LYS A 618 -23.13 8.72 -4.16
CA LYS A 618 -23.07 7.70 -3.10
C LYS A 618 -21.89 7.94 -2.16
N GLY A 619 -22.16 8.21 -0.88
CA GLY A 619 -21.14 8.43 0.14
C GLY A 619 -20.50 9.84 0.14
N ASP A 620 -21.00 10.74 -0.68
CA ASP A 620 -20.58 12.14 -0.66
C ASP A 620 -21.35 12.91 0.43
N SER A 621 -20.65 13.69 1.25
CA SER A 621 -21.25 14.51 2.31
C SER A 621 -22.13 15.65 1.76
N ARG A 622 -21.92 16.02 0.51
CA ARG A 622 -22.70 17.04 -0.21
C ARG A 622 -23.95 16.50 -0.89
N SER A 623 -24.21 15.17 -0.79
CA SER A 623 -25.42 14.58 -1.38
C SER A 623 -26.68 15.20 -0.80
N GLY A 624 -27.47 15.83 -1.66
CA GLY A 624 -28.65 16.59 -1.31
C GLY A 624 -28.52 18.11 -1.51
N ASP A 625 -27.29 18.63 -1.66
CA ASP A 625 -27.08 20.04 -2.01
C ASP A 625 -27.68 20.31 -3.38
N GLN A 626 -28.34 21.47 -3.54
CA GLN A 626 -29.01 21.86 -4.79
C GLN A 626 -28.98 23.37 -5.02
N CYS A 627 -29.07 23.74 -6.31
CA CYS A 627 -29.24 25.11 -6.78
C CYS A 627 -30.31 25.10 -7.87
N ASN A 628 -31.42 25.80 -7.66
CA ASN A 628 -32.55 25.80 -8.57
C ASN A 628 -32.55 27.02 -9.46
N GLY A 629 -33.00 26.90 -10.71
CA GLY A 629 -33.26 27.99 -11.61
C GLY A 629 -32.00 28.73 -12.11
N MET A 630 -30.84 28.07 -12.17
CA MET A 630 -29.64 28.68 -12.76
C MET A 630 -29.81 28.83 -14.28
N PRO A 631 -29.56 30.04 -14.86
CA PRO A 631 -29.60 30.22 -16.31
C PRO A 631 -28.71 29.21 -17.04
N LEU A 632 -29.21 28.57 -18.09
CA LEU A 632 -28.51 27.50 -18.81
C LEU A 632 -27.13 27.94 -19.33
N GLU A 633 -27.03 29.13 -19.91
CA GLU A 633 -25.76 29.64 -20.43
C GLU A 633 -24.74 29.91 -19.32
N GLN A 634 -25.19 30.40 -18.15
CA GLN A 634 -24.33 30.56 -16.98
C GLN A 634 -23.82 29.19 -16.50
N PHE A 635 -24.71 28.21 -16.37
CA PHE A 635 -24.33 26.85 -15.98
C PHE A 635 -23.25 26.26 -16.90
N ILE A 636 -23.46 26.37 -18.23
CA ILE A 636 -22.51 25.85 -19.21
C ILE A 636 -21.14 26.56 -19.08
N THR A 637 -21.15 27.88 -18.96
CA THR A 637 -19.94 28.70 -18.84
C THR A 637 -19.14 28.33 -17.58
N GLU A 638 -19.80 28.30 -16.43
CA GLU A 638 -19.14 28.00 -15.15
C GLU A 638 -18.64 26.54 -15.09
N LEU A 639 -19.43 25.60 -15.61
CA LEU A 639 -19.03 24.19 -15.70
C LEU A 639 -17.80 24.01 -16.60
N THR A 640 -17.77 24.69 -17.74
CA THR A 640 -16.65 24.64 -18.68
C THR A 640 -15.37 25.19 -18.04
N ILE A 641 -15.48 26.28 -17.27
CA ILE A 641 -14.36 26.83 -16.49
C ILE A 641 -13.88 25.82 -15.44
N GLU A 642 -14.81 25.19 -14.70
CA GLU A 642 -14.47 24.19 -13.68
C GLU A 642 -13.73 22.99 -14.28
N VAL A 643 -14.21 22.47 -15.41
CA VAL A 643 -13.59 21.33 -16.12
C VAL A 643 -12.22 21.70 -16.67
N ASN A 644 -12.11 22.84 -17.37
CA ASN A 644 -10.86 23.26 -18.04
C ASN A 644 -9.76 23.63 -17.04
N SER A 645 -10.13 24.20 -15.88
CA SER A 645 -9.17 24.47 -14.79
C SER A 645 -8.76 23.21 -14.02
N ARG A 646 -9.39 22.06 -14.32
CA ARG A 646 -9.22 20.81 -13.56
C ARG A 646 -9.43 21.02 -12.07
N SER A 647 -10.50 21.74 -11.71
CA SER A 647 -10.85 22.02 -10.32
C SER A 647 -11.10 20.73 -9.54
N ARG A 648 -10.62 20.68 -8.30
CA ARG A 648 -10.96 19.60 -7.34
C ARG A 648 -12.33 19.78 -6.71
N LYS A 649 -12.88 20.98 -6.76
CA LYS A 649 -14.13 21.34 -6.09
C LYS A 649 -15.27 21.41 -7.10
N LEU A 650 -16.44 20.94 -6.69
CA LEU A 650 -17.71 21.19 -7.35
C LEU A 650 -18.16 22.59 -7.00
N SER A 651 -18.07 23.54 -7.91
CA SER A 651 -18.25 24.98 -7.64
C SER A 651 -19.69 25.48 -7.88
N LEU A 652 -20.50 24.72 -8.64
CA LEU A 652 -21.81 25.17 -9.12
C LEU A 652 -22.95 25.08 -8.09
N VAL A 653 -22.71 24.43 -6.98
CA VAL A 653 -23.64 24.35 -5.85
C VAL A 653 -22.87 24.75 -4.59
N THR A 654 -23.10 25.92 -4.11
CA THR A 654 -22.59 26.38 -2.80
C THR A 654 -23.67 26.17 -1.75
N LYS A 655 -23.29 25.73 -0.53
CA LYS A 655 -24.21 25.85 0.60
C LYS A 655 -24.48 27.36 0.79
N GLU A 656 -25.73 27.75 0.68
CA GLU A 656 -26.15 29.00 1.29
C GLU A 656 -25.91 28.87 2.80
N ASP A 657 -25.06 29.72 3.37
CA ASP A 657 -24.77 29.79 4.81
C ASP A 657 -26.04 30.12 5.62
#